data_f9d32cca4cda11aff2d094592f23336a
#
_entry.id   f9d32cca4cda11aff2d094592f23336a
#
_cell.length_a   1.000
_cell.length_b   1.000
_cell.length_c   1.000
_cell.angle_alpha   90.00
_cell.angle_beta   90.00
_cell.angle_gamma   90.00
#
_symmetry.space_group_name_H-M   'P 1'
#
loop_
_entity.id
_entity.type
_entity.pdbx_description
1 polymer ?
#
loop_
_entity_poly.entity_id
_entity_poly.type
_entity_poly.pdbx_seq_one_letter_code
_entity_poly.pdbx_strand_id
1 'polypeptide(L)'
;MSLLKKIFGDYSSKEVKRVMPIQKKVLAYEEEYSRLTDEQLKAKTDEFKKRLADGETLDDILPEAFATCREASWRVLNMKHFPVQIIGGIILHQGRIAEMKTGEGKTLVATLPAYLNALSGKGVHIVTVNDYLARRDSEWMGKVFRFLGLSVGLIVHELDNEQRREAYSADITYGTNNEMGFDYLRDNMVIYAEQRVQRGHNFAIVDEVDSILIDEARTPLIISGAGDKSTDLYKIADNFVKTLRKITVKELDTKMNAEEELANADGDYVVDEKAKSATLTKNGIEKAERFFNLENLMDAENITIQHHIDQAIRAHGVMKRDVDYVVKDGEVLIVDEFTGRIMLGRRYSDGLHQAIEAKEGVKVERESKTLATITFQNYFRLYDKLSGMTGTAMTESTEFQEIYGLDVIAIPTNKPMIRDDQNDLLYKTEQAKFNAIIEQILEANAKGQPVLVGTVNIEKSELLSKALKKRGIKHEVLNAKYHEKEAEIVAQAGKYGAVTIATNMAGRGTDIILGGNPEFMAKSEMRKKGFTEELIAEATGYAETDNEDIIEARRVFHELEQKHKEEIAEEAKKVREAGGLYIIGTERHESRRIDNQLRGRAGRQGDPGKSRFYLSAEDELLRLFAGDRFYMILDTFNVDDDMPLETKMLTNLIEGAQKKVEGNNFAARRQVLNFDDVMNKQREVIYGQRNQILDGVDLDATITKMIDDYFNQQVDFYCPSALPKEEWNVQGMLTKLAWVLDGKDETGLSTADDFKKLFLDCAHKKFDERKEKYGAEIMAELERKILLANVDRRWMDHIDEMEDLKGGIYLRSYGQQDPVVAFRLESFDMFDEMSAAICEGTVTGILTVILRTNEEVKREEQAKITGTSGATDGSEKKRPVKKEKKIGRNDPCPCGSGKKYKHCCGKDE
;
A
#
# COMPACT_ATOMS: atom_id res chain seq x y z
N MET A 1 4.68 36.51 3.21
CA MET A 1 5.53 35.98 4.31
C MET A 1 5.56 36.99 5.44
N SER A 2 5.20 36.58 6.69
CA SER A 2 5.20 37.51 7.83
C SER A 2 6.62 38.02 8.11
N LEU A 3 6.76 39.28 8.55
CA LEU A 3 8.03 39.91 8.94
C LEU A 3 8.79 39.07 10.00
N LEU A 4 8.08 38.36 10.86
CA LEU A 4 8.64 37.44 11.86
C LEU A 4 9.38 36.24 11.23
N LYS A 5 8.91 35.66 10.11
CA LYS A 5 9.64 34.62 9.38
C LYS A 5 10.96 35.11 8.76
N LYS A 6 11.02 36.38 8.36
CA LYS A 6 12.26 36.99 7.85
C LYS A 6 13.31 37.22 8.94
N ILE A 7 12.90 37.48 10.20
CA ILE A 7 13.80 37.79 11.32
C ILE A 7 14.25 36.54 12.07
N PHE A 8 13.38 35.56 12.27
CA PHE A 8 13.67 34.38 13.11
C PHE A 8 14.01 33.11 12.29
N GLY A 9 14.00 33.19 10.96
CA GLY A 9 14.20 32.01 10.09
C GLY A 9 13.04 31.02 10.17
N ASP A 10 12.95 30.14 9.18
CA ASP A 10 12.05 29.01 9.15
C ASP A 10 12.60 27.88 10.04
N TYR A 11 11.74 27.03 10.59
CA TYR A 11 12.11 25.88 11.43
C TYR A 11 13.16 25.00 10.73
N SER A 12 12.90 24.61 9.48
CA SER A 12 13.83 23.83 8.68
C SER A 12 15.21 24.48 8.55
N SER A 13 15.25 25.81 8.34
CA SER A 13 16.53 26.54 8.26
C SER A 13 17.33 26.51 9.55
N LYS A 14 16.67 26.47 10.71
CA LYS A 14 17.34 26.33 12.02
C LYS A 14 17.92 24.93 12.20
N GLU A 15 17.14 23.90 11.85
CA GLU A 15 17.58 22.51 11.95
C GLU A 15 18.72 22.21 10.97
N VAL A 16 18.63 22.71 9.73
CA VAL A 16 19.74 22.64 8.77
C VAL A 16 21.01 23.25 9.34
N LYS A 17 20.92 24.44 9.98
CA LYS A 17 22.09 25.06 10.64
C LYS A 17 22.62 24.22 11.78
N ARG A 18 21.76 23.50 12.51
CA ARG A 18 22.14 22.62 13.63
C ARG A 18 22.99 21.44 13.19
N VAL A 19 22.68 20.87 11.99
CA VAL A 19 23.41 19.71 11.44
C VAL A 19 24.62 20.11 10.59
N MET A 20 24.74 21.37 10.15
CA MET A 20 25.89 21.88 9.38
C MET A 20 27.27 21.60 10.00
N PRO A 21 27.49 21.69 11.35
CA PRO A 21 28.77 21.32 11.94
C PRO A 21 29.17 19.87 11.68
N ILE A 22 28.20 18.93 11.71
CA ILE A 22 28.42 17.49 11.40
C ILE A 22 28.79 17.35 9.93
N GLN A 23 28.01 17.97 9.04
CA GLN A 23 28.28 17.98 7.59
C GLN A 23 29.68 18.51 7.27
N LYS A 24 30.14 19.58 7.96
CA LYS A 24 31.51 20.10 7.79
C LYS A 24 32.58 19.11 8.26
N LYS A 25 32.35 18.34 9.33
CA LYS A 25 33.24 17.27 9.77
C LYS A 25 33.34 16.17 8.70
N VAL A 26 32.22 15.75 8.09
CA VAL A 26 32.23 14.77 6.99
C VAL A 26 33.07 15.26 5.82
N LEU A 27 32.90 16.52 5.42
CA LEU A 27 33.71 17.10 4.31
C LEU A 27 35.19 17.26 4.66
N ALA A 28 35.54 17.44 5.92
CA ALA A 28 36.94 17.57 6.35
C ALA A 28 37.73 16.27 6.13
N TYR A 29 37.08 15.12 6.16
CA TYR A 29 37.70 13.81 5.86
C TYR A 29 38.00 13.58 4.37
N GLU A 30 37.52 14.42 3.45
CA GLU A 30 37.60 14.20 2.01
C GLU A 30 39.04 13.94 1.51
N GLU A 31 39.97 14.76 1.92
CA GLU A 31 41.36 14.63 1.50
C GLU A 31 42.04 13.38 2.07
N GLU A 32 41.76 13.04 3.31
CA GLU A 32 42.30 11.83 3.98
C GLU A 32 41.78 10.59 3.31
N TYR A 33 40.48 10.46 3.10
CA TYR A 33 39.83 9.26 2.56
C TYR A 33 40.10 9.05 1.08
N SER A 34 40.35 10.12 0.32
CA SER A 34 40.74 10.01 -1.09
C SER A 34 42.12 9.38 -1.29
N ARG A 35 42.98 9.38 -0.26
CA ARG A 35 44.31 8.77 -0.28
C ARG A 35 44.34 7.30 0.12
N LEU A 36 43.24 6.78 0.70
CA LEU A 36 43.15 5.37 1.10
C LEU A 36 43.11 4.46 -0.13
N THR A 37 43.72 3.28 -0.03
CA THR A 37 43.51 2.22 -1.04
C THR A 37 42.12 1.63 -0.91
N ASP A 38 41.66 0.87 -1.92
CA ASP A 38 40.37 0.20 -1.87
C ASP A 38 40.25 -0.78 -0.70
N GLU A 39 41.32 -1.53 -0.40
CA GLU A 39 41.38 -2.43 0.74
C GLU A 39 41.29 -1.67 2.07
N GLN A 40 41.98 -0.54 2.19
CA GLN A 40 41.93 0.30 3.40
C GLN A 40 40.53 0.89 3.60
N LEU A 41 39.86 1.31 2.51
CA LEU A 41 38.51 1.87 2.57
C LEU A 41 37.51 0.79 2.98
N LYS A 42 37.62 -0.43 2.43
CA LYS A 42 36.80 -1.59 2.81
C LYS A 42 37.00 -1.97 4.30
N ALA A 43 38.25 -1.96 4.77
CA ALA A 43 38.58 -2.29 6.15
C ALA A 43 37.96 -1.32 7.18
N LYS A 44 37.57 -0.11 6.76
CA LYS A 44 36.84 0.84 7.64
C LYS A 44 35.50 0.28 8.13
N THR A 45 34.83 -0.55 7.35
CA THR A 45 33.58 -1.21 7.77
C THR A 45 33.80 -2.10 9.00
N ASP A 46 34.84 -2.91 9.00
CA ASP A 46 35.16 -3.78 10.13
C ASP A 46 35.65 -2.98 11.34
N GLU A 47 36.41 -1.90 11.11
CA GLU A 47 36.82 -0.97 12.15
C GLU A 47 35.61 -0.36 12.86
N PHE A 48 34.61 0.15 12.10
CA PHE A 48 33.40 0.73 12.67
C PHE A 48 32.54 -0.29 13.41
N LYS A 49 32.38 -1.51 12.86
CA LYS A 49 31.68 -2.61 13.56
C LYS A 49 32.35 -2.93 14.91
N LYS A 50 33.68 -2.93 14.97
CA LYS A 50 34.41 -3.15 16.20
C LYS A 50 34.24 -2.01 17.20
N ARG A 51 34.32 -0.75 16.77
CA ARG A 51 34.11 0.44 17.64
C ARG A 51 32.69 0.44 18.23
N LEU A 52 31.68 0.05 17.45
CA LEU A 52 30.31 -0.12 17.95
C LEU A 52 30.21 -1.24 18.99
N ALA A 53 30.92 -2.37 18.78
CA ALA A 53 30.98 -3.46 19.77
C ALA A 53 31.75 -3.04 21.06
N ASP A 54 32.71 -2.14 20.94
CA ASP A 54 33.46 -1.54 22.06
C ASP A 54 32.69 -0.44 22.81
N GLY A 55 31.46 -0.08 22.34
CA GLY A 55 30.51 0.80 23.04
C GLY A 55 30.38 2.22 22.47
N GLU A 56 31.01 2.55 21.35
CA GLU A 56 30.71 3.81 20.63
C GLU A 56 29.29 3.77 20.03
N THR A 57 28.71 4.94 19.83
CA THR A 57 27.39 5.09 19.23
C THR A 57 27.48 5.31 17.72
N LEU A 58 26.36 5.10 17.00
CA LEU A 58 26.28 5.43 15.58
C LEU A 58 26.53 6.93 15.32
N ASP A 59 26.15 7.82 16.25
CA ASP A 59 26.39 9.25 16.13
C ASP A 59 27.89 9.61 16.27
N ASP A 60 28.65 8.88 17.06
CA ASP A 60 30.08 9.10 17.22
C ASP A 60 30.85 8.78 15.93
N ILE A 61 30.52 7.70 15.27
CA ILE A 61 31.18 7.26 14.02
C ILE A 61 30.57 7.87 12.76
N LEU A 62 29.44 8.59 12.85
CA LEU A 62 28.69 9.12 11.70
C LEU A 62 29.58 9.94 10.73
N PRO A 63 30.43 10.90 11.19
CA PRO A 63 31.22 11.70 10.25
C PRO A 63 32.18 10.87 9.39
N GLU A 64 32.83 9.86 10.00
CA GLU A 64 33.77 8.98 9.33
C GLU A 64 33.06 7.98 8.41
N ALA A 65 31.95 7.37 8.88
CA ALA A 65 31.15 6.44 8.10
C ALA A 65 30.54 7.11 6.85
N PHE A 66 30.05 8.35 6.98
CA PHE A 66 29.54 9.11 5.83
C PHE A 66 30.65 9.48 4.85
N ALA A 67 31.85 9.82 5.34
CA ALA A 67 33.01 10.06 4.49
C ALA A 67 33.43 8.80 3.73
N THR A 68 33.42 7.62 4.40
CA THR A 68 33.69 6.31 3.79
C THR A 68 32.71 6.01 2.66
N CYS A 69 31.43 6.11 2.94
CA CYS A 69 30.36 5.86 1.96
C CYS A 69 30.44 6.84 0.77
N ARG A 70 30.73 8.12 1.04
CA ARG A 70 30.88 9.16 0.02
C ARG A 70 32.05 8.89 -0.93
N GLU A 71 33.19 8.45 -0.38
CA GLU A 71 34.37 8.09 -1.18
C GLU A 71 34.13 6.80 -1.98
N ALA A 72 33.52 5.79 -1.37
CA ALA A 72 33.15 4.54 -2.05
C ALA A 72 32.18 4.81 -3.21
N SER A 73 31.18 5.66 -3.00
CA SER A 73 30.23 6.08 -4.06
C SER A 73 30.96 6.79 -5.21
N TRP A 74 31.94 7.63 -4.91
CA TRP A 74 32.74 8.27 -5.94
C TRP A 74 33.54 7.26 -6.77
N ARG A 75 34.19 6.29 -6.13
CA ARG A 75 35.02 5.28 -6.83
C ARG A 75 34.20 4.32 -7.67
N VAL A 76 33.06 3.87 -7.11
CA VAL A 76 32.26 2.79 -7.73
C VAL A 76 31.27 3.34 -8.77
N LEU A 77 30.63 4.47 -8.47
CA LEU A 77 29.56 5.04 -9.32
C LEU A 77 29.97 6.31 -10.04
N ASN A 78 31.14 6.85 -9.77
CA ASN A 78 31.55 8.19 -10.20
C ASN A 78 30.58 9.31 -9.76
N MET A 79 29.90 9.10 -8.60
CA MET A 79 28.91 9.99 -8.04
C MET A 79 29.33 10.40 -6.64
N LYS A 80 29.67 11.68 -6.46
CA LYS A 80 30.09 12.23 -5.18
C LYS A 80 28.95 13.01 -4.53
N HIS A 81 28.59 12.67 -3.30
CA HIS A 81 27.51 13.37 -2.59
C HIS A 81 27.80 14.86 -2.45
N PHE A 82 26.82 15.70 -2.80
CA PHE A 82 26.87 17.13 -2.58
C PHE A 82 26.72 17.48 -1.09
N PRO A 83 27.19 18.67 -0.66
CA PRO A 83 27.03 19.09 0.74
C PRO A 83 25.56 19.05 1.24
N VAL A 84 24.59 19.39 0.41
CA VAL A 84 23.16 19.34 0.75
C VAL A 84 22.65 17.90 0.90
N GLN A 85 23.20 16.95 0.14
CA GLN A 85 22.86 15.53 0.23
C GLN A 85 23.37 14.91 1.54
N ILE A 86 24.54 15.35 2.04
CA ILE A 86 25.04 14.95 3.35
C ILE A 86 24.08 15.41 4.45
N ILE A 87 23.57 16.65 4.38
CA ILE A 87 22.54 17.14 5.30
C ILE A 87 21.30 16.26 5.26
N GLY A 88 20.81 15.91 4.06
CA GLY A 88 19.69 15.00 3.88
C GLY A 88 19.94 13.64 4.57
N GLY A 89 21.12 13.05 4.36
CA GLY A 89 21.54 11.80 5.01
C GLY A 89 21.55 11.88 6.54
N ILE A 90 22.00 12.99 7.12
CA ILE A 90 21.99 13.19 8.59
C ILE A 90 20.55 13.27 9.11
N ILE A 91 19.66 14.00 8.41
CA ILE A 91 18.23 14.11 8.78
C ILE A 91 17.56 12.73 8.74
N LEU A 92 17.82 11.92 7.71
CA LEU A 92 17.31 10.56 7.61
C LEU A 92 17.83 9.67 8.76
N HIS A 93 19.12 9.77 9.09
CA HIS A 93 19.67 9.03 10.22
C HIS A 93 19.00 9.39 11.56
N GLN A 94 18.58 10.63 11.72
CA GLN A 94 17.85 11.11 12.91
C GLN A 94 16.41 10.62 13.02
N GLY A 95 15.92 9.77 12.09
CA GLY A 95 14.54 9.32 12.09
C GLY A 95 13.54 10.41 11.70
N ARG A 96 13.88 11.24 10.73
CA ARG A 96 13.09 12.39 10.27
C ARG A 96 12.85 12.31 8.76
N ILE A 97 11.96 13.14 8.23
CA ILE A 97 11.71 13.24 6.79
C ILE A 97 12.58 14.35 6.18
N ALA A 98 13.37 13.97 5.18
CA ALA A 98 14.13 14.89 4.36
C ALA A 98 13.30 15.30 3.12
N GLU A 99 12.74 16.51 3.10
CA GLU A 99 12.14 17.05 1.90
C GLU A 99 13.24 17.58 0.98
N MET A 100 13.56 16.83 -0.06
CA MET A 100 14.52 17.20 -1.09
C MET A 100 13.81 17.28 -2.44
N LYS A 101 13.95 18.40 -3.13
CA LYS A 101 13.27 18.60 -4.42
C LYS A 101 13.61 17.48 -5.42
N THR A 102 12.68 17.21 -6.34
CA THR A 102 12.88 16.20 -7.36
C THR A 102 14.13 16.51 -8.18
N GLY A 103 14.94 15.48 -8.48
CA GLY A 103 16.22 15.65 -9.19
C GLY A 103 17.42 16.02 -8.31
N GLU A 104 17.26 16.09 -6.97
CA GLU A 104 18.37 16.33 -6.04
C GLU A 104 19.13 15.05 -5.62
N GLY A 105 18.81 13.89 -6.22
CA GLY A 105 19.53 12.63 -6.01
C GLY A 105 19.22 11.94 -4.69
N LYS A 106 17.95 11.88 -4.30
CA LYS A 106 17.49 11.22 -3.07
C LYS A 106 17.96 9.76 -2.94
N THR A 107 17.94 9.00 -4.02
CA THR A 107 18.42 7.61 -4.05
C THR A 107 19.86 7.48 -3.57
N LEU A 108 20.73 8.42 -3.99
CA LEU A 108 22.11 8.46 -3.55
C LEU A 108 22.23 8.88 -2.08
N VAL A 109 21.39 9.82 -1.63
CA VAL A 109 21.36 10.28 -0.23
C VAL A 109 21.07 9.14 0.73
N ALA A 110 20.13 8.25 0.37
CA ALA A 110 19.77 7.10 1.21
C ALA A 110 20.94 6.16 1.50
N THR A 111 22.00 6.16 0.65
CA THR A 111 23.17 5.29 0.87
C THR A 111 23.93 5.64 2.15
N LEU A 112 23.97 6.92 2.54
CA LEU A 112 24.69 7.40 3.73
C LEU A 112 24.09 6.84 5.03
N PRO A 113 22.80 7.08 5.35
CA PRO A 113 22.20 6.54 6.58
C PRO A 113 22.03 5.02 6.51
N ALA A 114 21.82 4.43 5.32
CA ALA A 114 21.70 2.98 5.17
C ALA A 114 23.02 2.29 5.55
N TYR A 115 24.16 2.76 5.01
CA TYR A 115 25.48 2.24 5.37
C TYR A 115 25.74 2.34 6.88
N LEU A 116 25.56 3.54 7.47
CA LEU A 116 25.81 3.77 8.89
C LEU A 116 24.99 2.85 9.79
N ASN A 117 23.68 2.74 9.54
CA ASN A 117 22.79 1.94 10.38
C ASN A 117 22.96 0.43 10.16
N ALA A 118 23.37 -0.01 8.97
CA ALA A 118 23.67 -1.41 8.68
C ALA A 118 24.86 -1.95 9.49
N LEU A 119 25.80 -1.07 9.91
CA LEU A 119 26.95 -1.44 10.76
C LEU A 119 26.51 -2.03 12.11
N SER A 120 25.29 -1.74 12.57
CA SER A 120 24.73 -2.34 13.80
C SER A 120 24.41 -3.83 13.68
N GLY A 121 24.39 -4.39 12.46
CA GLY A 121 24.03 -5.79 12.19
C GLY A 121 22.55 -6.13 12.35
N LYS A 122 21.69 -5.12 12.70
CA LYS A 122 20.25 -5.34 12.92
C LYS A 122 19.40 -5.28 11.64
N GLY A 123 19.99 -4.89 10.51
CA GLY A 123 19.33 -4.74 9.23
C GLY A 123 18.70 -3.37 8.98
N VAL A 124 18.73 -2.96 7.73
CA VAL A 124 18.12 -1.73 7.23
C VAL A 124 17.23 -2.06 6.04
N HIS A 125 15.99 -1.58 6.07
CA HIS A 125 15.06 -1.71 4.96
C HIS A 125 14.97 -0.39 4.18
N ILE A 126 15.14 -0.45 2.86
CA ILE A 126 14.89 0.68 1.95
C ILE A 126 13.63 0.37 1.18
N VAL A 127 12.57 1.11 1.48
CA VAL A 127 11.22 0.83 0.98
C VAL A 127 10.91 1.75 -0.19
N THR A 128 10.46 1.17 -1.30
CA THR A 128 10.08 1.87 -2.53
C THR A 128 8.63 1.58 -2.91
N VAL A 129 8.09 2.33 -3.86
CA VAL A 129 6.69 2.21 -4.28
C VAL A 129 6.42 1.08 -5.29
N ASN A 130 7.44 0.49 -5.93
CA ASN A 130 7.27 -0.57 -6.91
C ASN A 130 8.53 -1.42 -7.11
N ASP A 131 8.35 -2.61 -7.71
CA ASP A 131 9.41 -3.60 -7.94
C ASP A 131 10.50 -3.09 -8.89
N TYR A 132 10.13 -2.27 -9.88
CA TYR A 132 11.10 -1.69 -10.82
C TYR A 132 12.12 -0.80 -10.08
N LEU A 133 11.65 0.09 -9.21
CA LEU A 133 12.53 0.95 -8.42
C LEU A 133 13.35 0.14 -7.41
N ALA A 134 12.71 -0.82 -6.72
CA ALA A 134 13.40 -1.68 -5.77
C ALA A 134 14.56 -2.43 -6.44
N ARG A 135 14.32 -3.04 -7.61
CA ARG A 135 15.34 -3.77 -8.39
C ARG A 135 16.44 -2.83 -8.90
N ARG A 136 16.06 -1.73 -9.54
CA ARG A 136 17.02 -0.74 -10.07
C ARG A 136 17.95 -0.20 -8.97
N ASP A 137 17.38 0.21 -7.84
CA ASP A 137 18.13 0.89 -6.79
C ASP A 137 18.97 -0.08 -5.97
N SER A 138 18.48 -1.32 -5.74
CA SER A 138 19.29 -2.38 -5.09
C SER A 138 20.50 -2.79 -5.91
N GLU A 139 20.38 -2.82 -7.24
CA GLU A 139 21.50 -3.12 -8.14
C GLU A 139 22.45 -1.95 -8.21
N TRP A 140 21.95 -0.76 -8.44
CA TRP A 140 22.74 0.45 -8.66
C TRP A 140 23.46 0.92 -7.41
N MET A 141 22.73 1.19 -6.32
CA MET A 141 23.31 1.63 -5.04
C MET A 141 23.97 0.47 -4.30
N GLY A 142 23.48 -0.75 -4.50
CA GLY A 142 24.06 -1.97 -3.93
C GLY A 142 25.54 -2.18 -4.26
N LYS A 143 26.04 -1.64 -5.36
CA LYS A 143 27.48 -1.65 -5.67
C LYS A 143 28.32 -0.97 -4.59
N VAL A 144 27.83 0.16 -4.05
CA VAL A 144 28.53 0.90 -2.98
C VAL A 144 28.59 0.07 -1.73
N PHE A 145 27.48 -0.58 -1.36
CA PHE A 145 27.40 -1.41 -0.15
C PHE A 145 28.26 -2.67 -0.28
N ARG A 146 28.18 -3.39 -1.40
CA ARG A 146 29.00 -4.59 -1.67
C ARG A 146 30.48 -4.25 -1.72
N PHE A 147 30.85 -3.11 -2.31
CA PHE A 147 32.23 -2.62 -2.27
C PHE A 147 32.73 -2.41 -0.84
N LEU A 148 31.86 -1.90 0.05
CA LEU A 148 32.18 -1.72 1.48
C LEU A 148 32.02 -2.99 2.32
N GLY A 149 31.72 -4.15 1.71
CA GLY A 149 31.64 -5.43 2.39
C GLY A 149 30.30 -5.72 3.07
N LEU A 150 29.22 -5.01 2.70
CA LEU A 150 27.87 -5.26 3.19
C LEU A 150 27.05 -6.06 2.17
N SER A 151 26.19 -6.94 2.66
CA SER A 151 25.25 -7.71 1.85
C SER A 151 24.01 -6.90 1.50
N VAL A 152 23.46 -7.15 0.31
CA VAL A 152 22.26 -6.45 -0.20
C VAL A 152 21.24 -7.46 -0.69
N GLY A 153 20.05 -7.43 -0.10
CA GLY A 153 18.88 -8.22 -0.47
C GLY A 153 17.87 -7.41 -1.25
N LEU A 154 17.01 -8.11 -2.00
CA LEU A 154 15.92 -7.53 -2.77
C LEU A 154 14.66 -8.34 -2.54
N ILE A 155 13.56 -7.68 -2.16
CA ILE A 155 12.22 -8.26 -2.00
C ILE A 155 11.31 -7.72 -3.10
N VAL A 156 10.88 -8.63 -3.96
CA VAL A 156 9.92 -8.40 -5.06
C VAL A 156 8.92 -9.55 -5.13
N HIS A 157 7.85 -9.36 -5.89
CA HIS A 157 6.71 -10.29 -5.90
C HIS A 157 7.08 -11.74 -6.28
N GLU A 158 7.99 -11.95 -7.21
CA GLU A 158 8.29 -13.26 -7.81
C GLU A 158 9.08 -14.25 -6.90
N LEU A 159 9.55 -13.81 -5.73
CA LEU A 159 10.43 -14.59 -4.86
C LEU A 159 9.68 -15.65 -4.07
N ASP A 160 10.30 -16.83 -3.92
CA ASP A 160 9.88 -17.85 -2.97
C ASP A 160 10.33 -17.54 -1.52
N ASN A 161 9.84 -18.33 -0.56
CA ASN A 161 10.12 -18.07 0.86
C ASN A 161 11.60 -18.24 1.25
N GLU A 162 12.35 -19.10 0.57
CA GLU A 162 13.79 -19.30 0.84
C GLU A 162 14.58 -18.07 0.36
N GLN A 163 14.29 -17.61 -0.84
CA GLN A 163 14.89 -16.40 -1.41
C GLN A 163 14.54 -15.16 -0.58
N ARG A 164 13.28 -15.04 -0.09
CA ARG A 164 12.87 -13.95 0.79
C ARG A 164 13.65 -13.96 2.09
N ARG A 165 13.82 -15.13 2.72
CA ARG A 165 14.59 -15.26 3.96
C ARG A 165 16.05 -14.87 3.77
N GLU A 166 16.66 -15.29 2.68
CA GLU A 166 18.02 -14.87 2.32
C GLU A 166 18.10 -13.35 2.15
N ALA A 167 17.16 -12.76 1.42
CA ALA A 167 17.12 -11.31 1.19
C ALA A 167 16.92 -10.50 2.49
N TYR A 168 16.06 -10.94 3.40
CA TYR A 168 15.89 -10.27 4.70
C TYR A 168 17.07 -10.49 5.65
N SER A 169 17.87 -11.53 5.46
CA SER A 169 19.10 -11.77 6.25
C SER A 169 20.24 -10.83 5.89
N ALA A 170 20.15 -10.15 4.73
CA ALA A 170 21.15 -9.18 4.27
C ALA A 170 21.26 -7.96 5.20
N ASP A 171 22.40 -7.28 5.20
CA ASP A 171 22.62 -6.05 5.98
C ASP A 171 21.67 -4.92 5.56
N ILE A 172 21.38 -4.83 4.25
CA ILE A 172 20.47 -3.84 3.66
C ILE A 172 19.52 -4.56 2.71
N THR A 173 18.20 -4.38 2.91
CA THR A 173 17.17 -5.02 2.09
C THR A 173 16.32 -3.96 1.40
N TYR A 174 16.33 -3.98 0.07
CA TYR A 174 15.42 -3.20 -0.75
C TYR A 174 14.12 -3.96 -0.98
N GLY A 175 12.99 -3.28 -1.01
CA GLY A 175 11.71 -3.92 -1.32
C GLY A 175 10.58 -2.92 -1.47
N THR A 176 9.41 -3.42 -1.87
CA THR A 176 8.21 -2.60 -1.94
C THR A 176 7.47 -2.62 -0.61
N ASN A 177 6.77 -1.52 -0.32
CA ASN A 177 5.92 -1.39 0.86
C ASN A 177 4.90 -2.54 0.99
N ASN A 178 4.30 -2.94 -0.13
CA ASN A 178 3.31 -4.00 -0.17
C ASN A 178 3.91 -5.37 0.17
N GLU A 179 4.99 -5.77 -0.52
CA GLU A 179 5.60 -7.09 -0.31
C GLU A 179 6.13 -7.24 1.12
N MET A 180 6.78 -6.20 1.66
CA MET A 180 7.26 -6.21 3.04
C MET A 180 6.10 -6.31 4.06
N GLY A 181 5.01 -5.61 3.82
CA GLY A 181 3.83 -5.70 4.68
C GLY A 181 3.09 -7.04 4.55
N PHE A 182 3.01 -7.61 3.34
CA PHE A 182 2.46 -8.96 3.15
C PHE A 182 3.36 -10.04 3.76
N ASP A 183 4.67 -9.90 3.69
CA ASP A 183 5.58 -10.83 4.35
C ASP A 183 5.38 -10.81 5.87
N TYR A 184 5.18 -9.63 6.47
CA TYR A 184 4.82 -9.52 7.88
C TYR A 184 3.54 -10.28 8.21
N LEU A 185 2.49 -10.13 7.40
CA LEU A 185 1.23 -10.85 7.61
C LEU A 185 1.43 -12.36 7.41
N ARG A 186 2.16 -12.79 6.39
CA ARG A 186 2.49 -14.21 6.13
C ARG A 186 3.27 -14.83 7.28
N ASP A 187 4.26 -14.12 7.83
CA ASP A 187 5.07 -14.57 8.97
C ASP A 187 4.23 -14.82 10.23
N ASN A 188 3.13 -14.03 10.38
CA ASN A 188 2.19 -14.23 11.48
C ASN A 188 1.12 -15.31 11.20
N MET A 189 1.20 -16.02 10.07
CA MET A 189 0.32 -17.12 9.70
C MET A 189 1.06 -18.47 9.59
N VAL A 190 2.40 -18.50 9.72
CA VAL A 190 3.20 -19.73 9.61
C VAL A 190 2.99 -20.67 10.80
N ILE A 191 3.27 -21.96 10.62
CA ILE A 191 3.06 -22.98 11.63
C ILE A 191 4.38 -23.33 12.36
N TYR A 192 5.52 -23.05 11.73
CA TYR A 192 6.86 -23.31 12.24
C TYR A 192 7.71 -22.05 12.19
N ALA A 193 8.55 -21.83 13.21
CA ALA A 193 9.42 -20.65 13.31
C ALA A 193 10.38 -20.51 12.10
N GLU A 194 10.84 -21.64 11.56
CA GLU A 194 11.75 -21.65 10.40
C GLU A 194 11.08 -21.19 9.09
N GLN A 195 9.75 -21.10 9.06
CA GLN A 195 9.01 -20.61 7.90
C GLN A 195 8.94 -19.08 7.86
N ARG A 196 9.26 -18.40 8.96
CA ARG A 196 9.35 -16.93 8.98
C ARG A 196 10.45 -16.45 8.04
N VAL A 197 10.20 -15.37 7.34
CA VAL A 197 11.16 -14.77 6.40
C VAL A 197 11.79 -13.49 6.96
N GLN A 198 11.05 -12.69 7.73
CA GLN A 198 11.55 -11.45 8.33
C GLN A 198 12.26 -11.70 9.67
N ARG A 199 13.27 -10.89 9.98
CA ARG A 199 14.04 -10.98 11.23
C ARG A 199 13.77 -9.87 12.24
N GLY A 200 12.98 -8.85 11.88
CA GLY A 200 12.64 -7.72 12.74
C GLY A 200 12.58 -6.40 11.99
N HIS A 201 12.19 -5.34 12.71
CA HIS A 201 11.90 -4.01 12.16
C HIS A 201 12.78 -2.96 12.85
N ASN A 202 14.10 -2.94 12.54
CA ASN A 202 15.05 -2.02 13.18
C ASN A 202 14.98 -0.61 12.55
N PHE A 203 15.34 -0.44 11.28
CA PHE A 203 15.37 0.85 10.60
C PHE A 203 14.79 0.79 9.20
N ALA A 204 13.84 1.67 8.89
CA ALA A 204 13.32 1.84 7.55
C ALA A 204 13.61 3.24 7.00
N ILE A 205 14.05 3.29 5.74
CA ILE A 205 14.14 4.50 4.93
C ILE A 205 13.09 4.37 3.83
N VAL A 206 12.06 5.21 3.89
CA VAL A 206 10.95 5.17 2.93
C VAL A 206 11.20 6.19 1.81
N ASP A 207 11.41 5.71 0.58
CA ASP A 207 11.49 6.58 -0.60
C ASP A 207 10.08 6.95 -1.08
N GLU A 208 9.91 8.19 -1.51
CA GLU A 208 8.60 8.76 -1.83
C GLU A 208 7.60 8.57 -0.66
N VAL A 209 8.04 8.95 0.55
CA VAL A 209 7.33 8.72 1.81
C VAL A 209 5.90 9.25 1.83
N ASP A 210 5.62 10.31 1.12
CA ASP A 210 4.28 10.89 0.98
C ASP A 210 3.34 10.00 0.16
N SER A 211 3.86 9.25 -0.82
CA SER A 211 3.05 8.25 -1.53
C SER A 211 2.67 7.10 -0.63
N ILE A 212 3.66 6.54 0.04
CA ILE A 212 3.48 5.32 0.83
C ILE A 212 2.68 5.59 2.11
N LEU A 213 3.06 6.62 2.87
CA LEU A 213 2.47 6.88 4.19
C LEU A 213 1.22 7.77 4.18
N ILE A 214 0.91 8.44 3.07
CA ILE A 214 -0.30 9.27 2.95
C ILE A 214 -1.26 8.71 1.91
N ASP A 215 -0.84 8.54 0.63
CA ASP A 215 -1.76 8.14 -0.44
C ASP A 215 -2.19 6.68 -0.31
N GLU A 216 -1.23 5.76 -0.24
CA GLU A 216 -1.51 4.33 -0.15
C GLU A 216 -2.01 3.91 1.24
N ALA A 217 -1.78 4.75 2.26
CA ALA A 217 -2.19 4.48 3.64
C ALA A 217 -3.71 4.64 3.90
N ARG A 218 -4.52 4.80 2.87
CA ARG A 218 -6.00 4.81 2.96
C ARG A 218 -6.60 3.42 3.06
N THR A 219 -5.95 2.43 2.49
CA THR A 219 -6.41 1.04 2.45
C THR A 219 -5.43 0.14 3.19
N PRO A 220 -5.91 -0.75 4.07
CA PRO A 220 -5.04 -1.71 4.73
C PRO A 220 -4.51 -2.76 3.75
N LEU A 221 -3.46 -3.45 4.15
CA LEU A 221 -3.02 -4.69 3.54
C LEU A 221 -3.91 -5.82 4.07
N ILE A 222 -4.45 -6.63 3.17
CA ILE A 222 -5.38 -7.71 3.52
C ILE A 222 -4.95 -8.99 2.81
N ILE A 223 -4.80 -10.07 3.56
CA ILE A 223 -4.71 -11.42 3.01
C ILE A 223 -6.09 -12.05 3.12
N SER A 224 -6.64 -12.50 1.99
CA SER A 224 -7.99 -13.05 1.90
C SER A 224 -7.98 -14.52 1.54
N GLY A 225 -8.93 -15.25 2.08
CA GLY A 225 -9.25 -16.62 1.70
C GLY A 225 -10.63 -16.74 1.05
N ALA A 226 -10.99 -17.94 0.55
CA ALA A 226 -12.30 -18.19 -0.01
C ALA A 226 -13.37 -18.15 1.09
N GLY A 227 -14.40 -17.30 0.90
CA GLY A 227 -15.58 -17.26 1.77
C GLY A 227 -16.64 -18.27 1.35
N ASP A 228 -17.61 -18.48 2.23
CA ASP A 228 -18.66 -19.51 2.08
C ASP A 228 -19.95 -18.98 1.41
N LYS A 229 -20.08 -17.65 1.20
CA LYS A 229 -21.32 -17.02 0.73
C LYS A 229 -21.56 -17.19 -0.76
N SER A 230 -22.84 -17.35 -1.14
CA SER A 230 -23.31 -17.52 -2.53
C SER A 230 -23.18 -16.23 -3.33
N THR A 231 -22.85 -16.35 -4.63
CA THR A 231 -22.70 -15.22 -5.57
C THR A 231 -23.99 -14.85 -6.30
N ASP A 232 -25.08 -15.58 -6.11
CA ASP A 232 -26.32 -15.43 -6.88
C ASP A 232 -27.07 -14.13 -6.53
N LEU A 233 -27.03 -13.71 -5.26
CA LEU A 233 -27.70 -12.48 -4.81
C LEU A 233 -27.14 -11.22 -5.48
N TYR A 234 -25.85 -11.15 -5.80
CA TYR A 234 -25.28 -10.00 -6.52
C TYR A 234 -25.89 -9.80 -7.89
N LYS A 235 -26.15 -10.88 -8.63
CA LYS A 235 -26.79 -10.82 -9.95
C LYS A 235 -28.26 -10.42 -9.84
N ILE A 236 -28.95 -10.89 -8.79
CA ILE A 236 -30.35 -10.53 -8.54
C ILE A 236 -30.45 -9.06 -8.16
N ALA A 237 -29.57 -8.58 -7.27
CA ALA A 237 -29.51 -7.17 -6.87
C ALA A 237 -29.14 -6.24 -8.04
N ASP A 238 -28.18 -6.64 -8.90
CA ASP A 238 -27.85 -5.91 -10.12
C ASP A 238 -29.03 -5.78 -11.06
N ASN A 239 -29.78 -6.88 -11.30
CA ASN A 239 -30.99 -6.85 -12.11
C ASN A 239 -32.07 -5.95 -11.52
N PHE A 240 -32.21 -5.92 -10.19
CA PHE A 240 -33.12 -5.03 -9.52
C PHE A 240 -32.72 -3.56 -9.72
N VAL A 241 -31.44 -3.20 -9.46
CA VAL A 241 -30.94 -1.82 -9.55
C VAL A 241 -31.04 -1.27 -10.98
N LYS A 242 -30.89 -2.09 -12.01
CA LYS A 242 -31.12 -1.69 -13.41
C LYS A 242 -32.55 -1.21 -13.69
N THR A 243 -33.52 -1.54 -12.83
CA THR A 243 -34.91 -1.07 -12.95
C THR A 243 -35.16 0.25 -12.22
N LEU A 244 -34.20 0.71 -11.41
CA LEU A 244 -34.34 1.89 -10.57
C LEU A 244 -33.95 3.18 -11.29
N ARG A 245 -34.58 4.31 -10.91
CA ARG A 245 -34.23 5.66 -11.38
C ARG A 245 -33.26 6.35 -10.40
N LYS A 246 -32.11 6.73 -10.93
CA LYS A 246 -31.05 7.47 -10.20
C LYS A 246 -31.41 8.96 -10.12
N ILE A 247 -31.18 9.57 -8.96
CA ILE A 247 -31.11 11.02 -8.76
C ILE A 247 -29.69 11.36 -8.31
N THR A 248 -29.07 12.35 -8.94
CA THR A 248 -27.78 12.89 -8.51
C THR A 248 -28.01 14.22 -7.82
N VAL A 249 -27.61 14.33 -6.56
CA VAL A 249 -27.66 15.56 -5.78
C VAL A 249 -26.45 16.40 -6.15
N LYS A 250 -26.65 17.48 -6.86
CA LYS A 250 -25.58 18.42 -7.23
C LYS A 250 -25.16 19.32 -6.08
N GLU A 251 -26.06 19.66 -5.16
CA GLU A 251 -25.84 20.29 -3.86
C GLU A 251 -27.10 20.15 -3.01
N LEU A 252 -27.01 19.45 -1.89
CA LEU A 252 -27.94 19.68 -0.80
C LEU A 252 -27.46 20.94 -0.07
N ASP A 253 -28.20 21.99 -0.18
CA ASP A 253 -28.07 23.19 0.63
C ASP A 253 -27.98 22.77 2.10
N THR A 254 -26.92 23.14 2.79
CA THR A 254 -26.61 22.76 4.17
C THR A 254 -27.59 23.38 5.20
N LYS A 255 -28.82 23.62 4.83
CA LYS A 255 -29.88 24.19 5.69
C LYS A 255 -31.00 23.19 5.91
N MET A 256 -31.01 22.64 7.08
CA MET A 256 -32.12 22.10 7.92
C MET A 256 -33.25 21.26 7.30
N ASN A 257 -33.37 21.04 6.01
CA ASN A 257 -34.48 20.32 5.36
C ASN A 257 -34.03 19.15 4.47
N ALA A 258 -32.79 18.73 4.55
CA ALA A 258 -32.25 17.68 3.67
C ALA A 258 -32.98 16.33 3.78
N GLU A 259 -33.48 15.97 4.96
CA GLU A 259 -34.24 14.71 5.14
C GLU A 259 -35.64 14.77 4.53
N GLU A 260 -36.35 15.93 4.58
CA GLU A 260 -37.66 16.09 3.95
C GLU A 260 -37.57 16.19 2.42
N GLU A 261 -36.54 16.84 1.87
CA GLU A 261 -36.28 16.89 0.43
C GLU A 261 -35.84 15.54 -0.14
N LEU A 262 -35.05 14.76 0.59
CA LEU A 262 -34.69 13.37 0.25
C LEU A 262 -35.92 12.44 0.25
N ALA A 263 -36.81 12.60 1.21
CA ALA A 263 -38.04 11.80 1.30
C ALA A 263 -39.02 12.08 0.17
N ASN A 264 -39.01 13.29 -0.42
CA ASN A 264 -39.91 13.73 -1.49
C ASN A 264 -39.28 13.72 -2.90
N ALA A 265 -38.05 13.20 -3.03
CA ALA A 265 -37.37 13.18 -4.31
C ALA A 265 -38.02 12.18 -5.30
N ASP A 266 -38.32 12.65 -6.53
CA ASP A 266 -38.94 11.81 -7.58
C ASP A 266 -37.92 10.85 -8.23
N GLY A 267 -37.44 9.92 -7.45
CA GLY A 267 -36.52 8.85 -7.88
C GLY A 267 -36.46 7.70 -6.89
N ASP A 268 -35.70 6.68 -7.20
CA ASP A 268 -35.67 5.44 -6.44
C ASP A 268 -34.43 5.31 -5.57
N TYR A 269 -33.32 5.97 -5.96
CA TYR A 269 -32.11 6.11 -5.12
C TYR A 269 -31.38 7.42 -5.41
N VAL A 270 -30.73 7.95 -4.39
CA VAL A 270 -29.99 9.21 -4.41
C VAL A 270 -28.51 8.92 -4.37
N VAL A 271 -27.75 9.60 -5.23
CA VAL A 271 -26.28 9.54 -5.25
C VAL A 271 -25.72 10.89 -4.86
N ASP A 272 -24.93 10.92 -3.80
CA ASP A 272 -24.10 12.05 -3.41
C ASP A 272 -22.68 11.84 -3.97
N GLU A 273 -22.36 12.57 -5.05
CA GLU A 273 -21.04 12.49 -5.68
C GLU A 273 -19.92 13.01 -4.77
N LYS A 274 -20.22 13.93 -3.85
CA LYS A 274 -19.27 14.54 -2.92
C LYS A 274 -18.91 13.60 -1.77
N ALA A 275 -19.93 12.93 -1.22
CA ALA A 275 -19.75 11.93 -0.18
C ALA A 275 -19.38 10.54 -0.73
N LYS A 276 -19.41 10.35 -2.07
CA LYS A 276 -19.25 9.05 -2.75
C LYS A 276 -20.19 7.98 -2.16
N SER A 277 -21.43 8.36 -1.86
CA SER A 277 -22.46 7.51 -1.26
C SER A 277 -23.69 7.37 -2.14
N ALA A 278 -24.41 6.29 -1.98
CA ALA A 278 -25.69 6.05 -2.64
C ALA A 278 -26.67 5.43 -1.63
N THR A 279 -27.89 5.92 -1.58
CA THR A 279 -28.93 5.48 -0.64
C THR A 279 -30.28 5.33 -1.32
N LEU A 280 -31.08 4.33 -0.93
CA LEU A 280 -32.43 4.17 -1.40
C LEU A 280 -33.35 5.28 -0.85
N THR A 281 -34.28 5.76 -1.69
CA THR A 281 -35.41 6.56 -1.25
C THR A 281 -36.53 5.67 -0.72
N LYS A 282 -37.57 6.28 -0.13
CA LYS A 282 -38.79 5.55 0.25
C LYS A 282 -39.40 4.76 -0.93
N ASN A 283 -39.46 5.38 -2.12
CA ASN A 283 -39.92 4.69 -3.33
C ASN A 283 -39.05 3.50 -3.73
N GLY A 284 -37.72 3.64 -3.54
CA GLY A 284 -36.77 2.56 -3.80
C GLY A 284 -36.94 1.38 -2.83
N ILE A 285 -37.17 1.68 -1.56
CA ILE A 285 -37.45 0.65 -0.52
C ILE A 285 -38.73 -0.10 -0.85
N GLU A 286 -39.85 0.60 -1.14
CA GLU A 286 -41.09 -0.03 -1.53
C GLU A 286 -40.98 -0.92 -2.79
N LYS A 287 -40.14 -0.51 -3.75
CA LYS A 287 -39.85 -1.33 -4.94
C LYS A 287 -39.01 -2.56 -4.60
N ALA A 288 -38.00 -2.43 -3.70
CA ALA A 288 -37.19 -3.53 -3.24
C ALA A 288 -38.05 -4.58 -2.50
N GLU A 289 -38.90 -4.16 -1.59
CA GLU A 289 -39.82 -5.06 -0.87
C GLU A 289 -40.72 -5.84 -1.84
N ARG A 290 -41.27 -5.18 -2.85
CA ARG A 290 -42.07 -5.87 -3.89
C ARG A 290 -41.27 -6.81 -4.76
N PHE A 291 -40.03 -6.43 -5.15
CA PHE A 291 -39.18 -7.24 -6.02
C PHE A 291 -38.70 -8.51 -5.35
N PHE A 292 -38.25 -8.39 -4.05
CA PHE A 292 -37.76 -9.49 -3.24
C PHE A 292 -38.86 -10.21 -2.46
N ASN A 293 -40.12 -9.75 -2.56
CA ASN A 293 -41.29 -10.28 -1.84
C ASN A 293 -41.10 -10.27 -0.30
N LEU A 294 -40.66 -9.13 0.24
CA LEU A 294 -40.42 -8.86 1.64
C LEU A 294 -41.56 -8.04 2.25
N GLU A 295 -41.83 -8.23 3.54
CA GLU A 295 -42.76 -7.37 4.29
C GLU A 295 -42.10 -6.05 4.68
N ASN A 296 -40.85 -6.08 5.10
CA ASN A 296 -40.06 -4.90 5.47
C ASN A 296 -38.57 -5.16 5.19
N LEU A 297 -37.95 -4.35 4.33
CA LEU A 297 -36.53 -4.48 3.97
C LEU A 297 -35.60 -4.24 5.15
N MET A 298 -36.02 -3.42 6.13
CA MET A 298 -35.19 -3.02 7.29
C MET A 298 -35.21 -4.04 8.45
N ASP A 299 -35.93 -5.14 8.32
CA ASP A 299 -35.94 -6.18 9.33
C ASP A 299 -34.59 -6.92 9.42
N ALA A 300 -34.21 -7.35 10.61
CA ALA A 300 -32.94 -8.03 10.87
C ALA A 300 -32.73 -9.28 10.02
N GLU A 301 -33.80 -9.98 9.63
CA GLU A 301 -33.76 -11.16 8.75
C GLU A 301 -33.38 -10.81 7.30
N ASN A 302 -33.58 -9.55 6.88
CA ASN A 302 -33.39 -9.08 5.52
C ASN A 302 -32.08 -8.29 5.32
N ILE A 303 -31.25 -8.16 6.35
CA ILE A 303 -29.96 -7.41 6.32
C ILE A 303 -29.08 -7.85 5.13
N THR A 304 -29.00 -9.15 4.86
CA THR A 304 -28.21 -9.67 3.74
C THR A 304 -28.70 -9.15 2.39
N ILE A 305 -30.00 -9.10 2.17
CA ILE A 305 -30.59 -8.61 0.92
C ILE A 305 -30.37 -7.10 0.81
N GLN A 306 -30.60 -6.36 1.90
CA GLN A 306 -30.34 -4.93 1.99
C GLN A 306 -28.88 -4.61 1.63
N HIS A 307 -27.93 -5.33 2.22
CA HIS A 307 -26.50 -5.17 1.95
C HIS A 307 -26.19 -5.34 0.45
N HIS A 308 -26.71 -6.38 -0.20
CA HIS A 308 -26.47 -6.60 -1.64
C HIS A 308 -27.08 -5.51 -2.52
N ILE A 309 -28.26 -4.97 -2.14
CA ILE A 309 -28.87 -3.83 -2.82
C ILE A 309 -28.01 -2.58 -2.64
N ASP A 310 -27.54 -2.31 -1.43
CA ASP A 310 -26.70 -1.15 -1.13
C ASP A 310 -25.39 -1.18 -1.92
N GLN A 311 -24.74 -2.34 -2.02
CA GLN A 311 -23.54 -2.50 -2.84
C GLN A 311 -23.85 -2.34 -4.35
N ALA A 312 -24.98 -2.86 -4.81
CA ALA A 312 -25.38 -2.72 -6.21
C ALA A 312 -25.71 -1.26 -6.58
N ILE A 313 -26.45 -0.50 -5.75
CA ILE A 313 -26.72 0.95 -6.01
C ILE A 313 -25.43 1.76 -5.95
N ARG A 314 -24.48 1.40 -5.06
CA ARG A 314 -23.16 2.03 -4.99
C ARG A 314 -22.35 1.75 -6.25
N ALA A 315 -22.33 0.50 -6.73
CA ALA A 315 -21.66 0.12 -7.96
C ALA A 315 -22.19 0.87 -9.19
N HIS A 316 -23.52 1.03 -9.31
CA HIS A 316 -24.15 1.74 -10.42
C HIS A 316 -24.12 3.26 -10.27
N GLY A 317 -24.28 3.77 -9.04
CA GLY A 317 -24.38 5.20 -8.73
C GLY A 317 -23.06 5.92 -8.69
N VAL A 318 -22.08 5.33 -8.01
CA VAL A 318 -20.83 5.98 -7.64
C VAL A 318 -19.68 5.52 -8.52
N MET A 319 -19.54 4.19 -8.74
CA MET A 319 -18.36 3.63 -9.41
C MET A 319 -18.41 3.81 -10.93
N LYS A 320 -17.38 4.45 -11.49
CA LYS A 320 -17.27 4.78 -12.92
C LYS A 320 -16.22 3.92 -13.60
N ARG A 321 -16.60 3.29 -14.71
CA ARG A 321 -15.67 2.54 -15.56
C ARG A 321 -14.65 3.49 -16.20
N ASP A 322 -13.41 3.02 -16.37
CA ASP A 322 -12.25 3.77 -16.89
C ASP A 322 -11.80 4.95 -15.99
N VAL A 323 -12.39 5.10 -14.79
CA VAL A 323 -12.00 6.06 -13.75
C VAL A 323 -11.62 5.30 -12.47
N ASP A 324 -12.57 4.59 -11.85
CA ASP A 324 -12.37 3.84 -10.61
C ASP A 324 -11.92 2.40 -10.88
N TYR A 325 -12.29 1.83 -12.01
CA TYR A 325 -11.91 0.48 -12.42
C TYR A 325 -11.87 0.33 -13.95
N VAL A 326 -11.15 -0.68 -14.43
CA VAL A 326 -11.16 -1.13 -15.83
C VAL A 326 -11.56 -2.60 -15.93
N VAL A 327 -12.12 -2.98 -17.07
CA VAL A 327 -12.41 -4.38 -17.38
C VAL A 327 -11.41 -4.87 -18.42
N LYS A 328 -10.57 -5.84 -18.05
CA LYS A 328 -9.56 -6.44 -18.92
C LYS A 328 -9.59 -7.96 -18.78
N ASP A 329 -9.55 -8.68 -19.90
CA ASP A 329 -9.52 -10.16 -19.96
C ASP A 329 -10.67 -10.85 -19.20
N GLY A 330 -11.82 -10.17 -19.04
CA GLY A 330 -13.00 -10.67 -18.33
C GLY A 330 -12.91 -10.50 -16.80
N GLU A 331 -11.97 -9.73 -16.32
CA GLU A 331 -11.79 -9.39 -14.89
C GLU A 331 -11.95 -7.88 -14.66
N VAL A 332 -12.49 -7.50 -13.51
CA VAL A 332 -12.54 -6.12 -13.01
C VAL A 332 -11.23 -5.83 -12.30
N LEU A 333 -10.54 -4.78 -12.71
CA LEU A 333 -9.29 -4.34 -12.12
C LEU A 333 -9.45 -2.92 -11.57
N ILE A 334 -9.05 -2.70 -10.32
CA ILE A 334 -9.12 -1.39 -9.67
C ILE A 334 -8.11 -0.44 -10.32
N VAL A 335 -8.51 0.80 -10.54
CA VAL A 335 -7.60 1.90 -10.88
C VAL A 335 -7.41 2.76 -9.63
N ASP A 336 -6.18 2.95 -9.23
CA ASP A 336 -5.85 3.84 -8.11
C ASP A 336 -6.18 5.30 -8.47
N GLU A 337 -7.00 5.92 -7.66
CA GLU A 337 -7.49 7.29 -7.85
C GLU A 337 -6.36 8.33 -7.88
N PHE A 338 -5.25 8.06 -7.15
CA PHE A 338 -4.13 9.00 -7.03
C PHE A 338 -3.06 8.80 -8.10
N THR A 339 -2.68 7.55 -8.35
CA THR A 339 -1.62 7.22 -9.30
C THR A 339 -2.16 6.95 -10.70
N GLY A 340 -3.46 6.70 -10.85
CA GLY A 340 -4.08 6.27 -12.10
C GLY A 340 -3.58 4.90 -12.58
N ARG A 341 -2.96 4.11 -11.70
CA ARG A 341 -2.39 2.80 -12.00
C ARG A 341 -3.39 1.69 -11.77
N ILE A 342 -3.29 0.62 -12.57
CA ILE A 342 -4.06 -0.60 -12.32
C ILE A 342 -3.46 -1.34 -11.12
N MET A 343 -4.30 -1.63 -10.13
CA MET A 343 -3.94 -2.40 -8.95
C MET A 343 -4.26 -3.88 -9.18
N LEU A 344 -3.27 -4.65 -9.61
CA LEU A 344 -3.45 -6.09 -9.79
C LEU A 344 -3.59 -6.80 -8.44
N GLY A 345 -4.52 -7.77 -8.38
CA GLY A 345 -4.75 -8.58 -7.18
C GLY A 345 -5.53 -7.88 -6.07
N ARG A 346 -5.84 -6.56 -6.19
CA ARG A 346 -6.72 -5.86 -5.26
C ARG A 346 -8.19 -6.03 -5.64
N ARG A 347 -9.04 -6.10 -4.60
CA ARG A 347 -10.49 -6.13 -4.73
C ARG A 347 -11.10 -5.11 -3.76
N TYR A 348 -12.24 -4.53 -4.14
CA TYR A 348 -13.02 -3.71 -3.20
C TYR A 348 -13.61 -4.61 -2.12
N SER A 349 -13.66 -4.11 -0.87
CA SER A 349 -14.25 -4.80 0.28
C SER A 349 -15.78 -4.85 0.24
N ASP A 350 -16.35 -5.55 1.20
CA ASP A 350 -17.78 -5.55 1.53
C ASP A 350 -18.71 -5.91 0.35
N GLY A 351 -18.26 -6.76 -0.56
CA GLY A 351 -19.07 -7.18 -1.71
C GLY A 351 -19.16 -6.16 -2.83
N LEU A 352 -18.56 -4.96 -2.72
CA LEU A 352 -18.61 -3.95 -3.78
C LEU A 352 -17.94 -4.44 -5.07
N HIS A 353 -16.84 -5.20 -4.96
CA HIS A 353 -16.17 -5.77 -6.14
C HIS A 353 -17.07 -6.71 -6.91
N GLN A 354 -17.77 -7.61 -6.20
CA GLN A 354 -18.74 -8.54 -6.77
C GLN A 354 -19.94 -7.81 -7.38
N ALA A 355 -20.39 -6.73 -6.76
CA ALA A 355 -21.44 -5.87 -7.33
C ALA A 355 -20.98 -5.20 -8.64
N ILE A 356 -19.73 -4.79 -8.75
CA ILE A 356 -19.15 -4.25 -10.00
C ILE A 356 -18.97 -5.37 -11.04
N GLU A 357 -18.53 -6.56 -10.64
CA GLU A 357 -18.46 -7.72 -11.53
C GLU A 357 -19.85 -8.08 -12.11
N ALA A 358 -20.90 -8.05 -11.28
CA ALA A 358 -22.28 -8.25 -11.71
C ALA A 358 -22.74 -7.13 -12.67
N LYS A 359 -22.46 -5.87 -12.36
CA LYS A 359 -22.77 -4.70 -13.20
C LYS A 359 -22.16 -4.81 -14.59
N GLU A 360 -20.88 -5.23 -14.70
CA GLU A 360 -20.14 -5.36 -15.96
C GLU A 360 -20.44 -6.69 -16.68
N GLY A 361 -21.21 -7.60 -16.05
CA GLY A 361 -21.59 -8.89 -16.63
C GLY A 361 -20.43 -9.88 -16.76
N VAL A 362 -19.35 -9.68 -15.99
CA VAL A 362 -18.25 -10.63 -15.90
C VAL A 362 -18.56 -11.72 -14.86
N LYS A 363 -17.69 -12.72 -14.74
CA LYS A 363 -17.86 -13.78 -13.74
C LYS A 363 -17.79 -13.18 -12.34
N VAL A 364 -18.85 -13.32 -11.54
CA VAL A 364 -18.87 -12.91 -10.13
C VAL A 364 -18.09 -13.97 -9.33
N GLU A 365 -16.98 -13.56 -8.73
CA GLU A 365 -16.19 -14.43 -7.86
C GLU A 365 -16.78 -14.44 -6.43
N ARG A 366 -16.48 -15.51 -5.66
CA ARG A 366 -16.96 -15.64 -4.27
C ARG A 366 -16.47 -14.49 -3.42
N GLU A 367 -17.23 -14.14 -2.39
CA GLU A 367 -16.75 -13.23 -1.35
C GLU A 367 -15.47 -13.80 -0.73
N SER A 368 -14.58 -12.92 -0.33
CA SER A 368 -13.33 -13.28 0.33
C SER A 368 -13.47 -13.04 1.83
N LYS A 369 -13.05 -14.02 2.64
CA LYS A 369 -12.91 -13.88 4.07
C LYS A 369 -11.54 -13.29 4.40
N THR A 370 -11.47 -12.30 5.30
CA THR A 370 -10.21 -11.70 5.75
C THR A 370 -9.47 -12.67 6.66
N LEU A 371 -8.27 -13.09 6.27
CA LEU A 371 -7.41 -13.97 7.07
C LEU A 371 -6.45 -13.19 7.96
N ALA A 372 -5.89 -12.10 7.44
CA ALA A 372 -5.01 -11.21 8.16
C ALA A 372 -5.06 -9.81 7.55
N THR A 373 -4.93 -8.79 8.38
CA THR A 373 -4.93 -7.39 7.95
C THR A 373 -3.99 -6.55 8.79
N ILE A 374 -3.41 -5.51 8.19
CA ILE A 374 -2.68 -4.45 8.88
C ILE A 374 -2.73 -3.16 8.05
N THR A 375 -2.89 -2.02 8.70
CA THR A 375 -2.73 -0.73 8.01
C THR A 375 -1.25 -0.39 7.80
N PHE A 376 -0.92 0.38 6.74
CA PHE A 376 0.44 0.87 6.55
C PHE A 376 0.93 1.68 7.74
N GLN A 377 0.03 2.47 8.37
CA GLN A 377 0.35 3.24 9.55
C GLN A 377 0.90 2.35 10.66
N ASN A 378 0.19 1.28 11.00
CA ASN A 378 0.60 0.38 12.06
C ASN A 378 1.79 -0.50 11.65
N TYR A 379 1.89 -0.90 10.38
CA TYR A 379 3.06 -1.63 9.90
C TYR A 379 4.36 -0.80 10.04
N PHE A 380 4.38 0.46 9.57
CA PHE A 380 5.59 1.28 9.67
C PHE A 380 5.90 1.76 11.10
N ARG A 381 4.92 1.75 12.00
CA ARG A 381 5.16 1.99 13.44
C ARG A 381 5.88 0.84 14.16
N LEU A 382 5.99 -0.34 13.54
CA LEU A 382 6.76 -1.46 14.08
C LEU A 382 8.27 -1.22 14.05
N TYR A 383 8.75 -0.32 13.19
CA TYR A 383 10.17 -0.01 13.11
C TYR A 383 10.64 0.81 14.32
N ASP A 384 11.74 0.37 14.94
CA ASP A 384 12.40 1.12 16.03
C ASP A 384 12.79 2.53 15.58
N LYS A 385 13.20 2.67 14.31
CA LYS A 385 13.51 3.92 13.67
C LYS A 385 12.92 3.99 12.27
N LEU A 386 12.14 5.03 12.00
CA LEU A 386 11.53 5.31 10.71
C LEU A 386 12.05 6.64 10.17
N SER A 387 12.37 6.69 8.89
CA SER A 387 12.69 7.93 8.19
C SER A 387 12.14 7.89 6.77
N GLY A 388 12.10 9.04 6.11
CA GLY A 388 11.59 9.09 4.75
C GLY A 388 12.12 10.28 3.96
N MET A 389 11.99 10.18 2.64
CA MET A 389 12.39 11.24 1.72
C MET A 389 11.37 11.41 0.61
N THR A 390 11.13 12.65 0.21
CA THR A 390 10.29 13.03 -0.92
C THR A 390 10.56 14.47 -1.33
N GLY A 391 10.01 14.92 -2.44
CA GLY A 391 10.06 16.32 -2.89
C GLY A 391 8.97 17.22 -2.32
N THR A 392 7.98 16.70 -1.58
CA THR A 392 6.69 17.35 -1.33
C THR A 392 6.06 17.05 0.04
N ALA A 393 6.84 16.73 1.08
CA ALA A 393 6.31 16.36 2.39
C ALA A 393 5.76 17.52 3.24
N MET A 394 6.23 18.75 3.02
CA MET A 394 5.95 19.90 3.89
C MET A 394 4.45 20.26 3.93
N THR A 395 3.69 19.95 2.86
CA THR A 395 2.24 20.18 2.83
C THR A 395 1.49 19.32 3.83
N GLU A 396 2.01 18.12 4.11
CA GLU A 396 1.42 17.11 5.00
C GLU A 396 2.21 16.96 6.33
N SER A 397 3.05 17.95 6.67
CA SER A 397 3.92 17.89 7.86
C SER A 397 3.16 17.65 9.17
N THR A 398 1.95 18.17 9.30
CA THR A 398 1.10 17.95 10.47
C THR A 398 0.68 16.47 10.57
N GLU A 399 0.29 15.86 9.46
CA GLU A 399 -0.12 14.46 9.41
C GLU A 399 1.06 13.52 9.72
N PHE A 400 2.24 13.78 9.15
CA PHE A 400 3.44 13.01 9.47
C PHE A 400 3.78 13.07 10.97
N GLN A 401 3.64 14.25 11.58
CA GLN A 401 3.90 14.41 13.01
C GLN A 401 2.84 13.72 13.88
N GLU A 402 1.54 13.87 13.57
CA GLU A 402 0.46 13.32 14.38
C GLU A 402 0.33 11.79 14.28
N ILE A 403 0.53 11.24 13.09
CA ILE A 403 0.34 9.80 12.84
C ILE A 403 1.62 9.01 13.11
N TYR A 404 2.77 9.48 12.61
CA TYR A 404 4.02 8.72 12.62
C TYR A 404 5.08 9.30 13.58
N GLY A 405 4.83 10.44 14.20
CA GLY A 405 5.83 11.14 15.01
C GLY A 405 7.00 11.70 14.20
N LEU A 406 6.88 11.76 12.88
CA LEU A 406 7.95 12.16 11.97
C LEU A 406 7.94 13.68 11.73
N ASP A 407 9.10 14.31 11.92
CA ASP A 407 9.32 15.71 11.65
C ASP A 407 9.84 15.92 10.23
N VAL A 408 9.35 16.95 9.53
CA VAL A 408 9.71 17.23 8.14
C VAL A 408 10.69 18.40 8.06
N ILE A 409 11.85 18.16 7.44
CA ILE A 409 12.88 19.17 7.23
C ILE A 409 13.09 19.43 5.73
N ALA A 410 12.83 20.67 5.31
CA ALA A 410 13.12 21.08 3.94
C ALA A 410 14.62 21.35 3.76
N ILE A 411 15.25 20.57 2.89
CA ILE A 411 16.67 20.68 2.56
C ILE A 411 16.84 21.68 1.40
N PRO A 412 17.79 22.60 1.46
CA PRO A 412 18.05 23.51 0.36
C PRO A 412 18.54 22.77 -0.90
N THR A 413 18.21 23.27 -2.08
CA THR A 413 18.67 22.71 -3.36
C THR A 413 20.17 22.98 -3.57
N ASN A 414 20.85 22.06 -4.27
CA ASN A 414 22.27 22.19 -4.60
C ASN A 414 22.54 23.43 -5.47
N LYS A 415 21.69 23.66 -6.48
CA LYS A 415 21.68 24.88 -7.29
C LYS A 415 20.36 25.62 -7.11
N PRO A 416 20.36 26.96 -7.20
CA PRO A 416 19.12 27.75 -7.13
C PRO A 416 18.10 27.28 -8.17
N MET A 417 16.85 27.10 -7.75
CA MET A 417 15.73 26.81 -8.64
C MET A 417 15.33 28.09 -9.39
N ILE A 418 15.40 28.05 -10.71
CA ILE A 418 15.09 29.18 -11.60
C ILE A 418 13.83 28.96 -12.44
N ARG A 419 13.04 27.90 -12.15
CA ARG A 419 11.77 27.62 -12.79
C ARG A 419 10.77 28.74 -12.56
N ASP A 420 10.08 29.16 -13.63
CA ASP A 420 8.99 30.12 -13.59
C ASP A 420 7.64 29.47 -13.35
N ASP A 421 7.14 29.55 -12.12
CA ASP A 421 5.82 29.04 -11.74
C ASP A 421 4.79 30.13 -11.91
N GLN A 422 4.05 30.12 -13.04
CA GLN A 422 3.07 31.13 -13.41
C GLN A 422 1.75 30.97 -12.63
N ASN A 423 0.98 32.05 -12.54
CA ASN A 423 -0.36 32.02 -11.96
C ASN A 423 -1.29 31.13 -12.79
N ASP A 424 -2.30 30.58 -12.11
CA ASP A 424 -3.33 29.79 -12.75
C ASP A 424 -4.20 30.66 -13.69
N LEU A 425 -4.63 30.07 -14.81
CA LEU A 425 -5.62 30.66 -15.70
C LEU A 425 -6.96 29.94 -15.50
N LEU A 426 -8.00 30.73 -15.18
CA LEU A 426 -9.34 30.21 -15.00
C LEU A 426 -10.24 30.62 -16.17
N TYR A 427 -10.89 29.63 -16.75
CA TYR A 427 -11.90 29.78 -17.80
C TYR A 427 -13.29 29.44 -17.26
N LYS A 428 -14.33 29.96 -17.87
CA LYS A 428 -15.69 29.66 -17.48
C LYS A 428 -16.08 28.23 -17.87
N THR A 429 -15.69 27.79 -19.06
CA THR A 429 -16.03 26.48 -19.62
C THR A 429 -14.81 25.58 -19.83
N GLU A 430 -15.04 24.27 -19.77
CA GLU A 430 -13.98 23.26 -20.04
C GLU A 430 -13.50 23.33 -21.50
N GLN A 431 -14.41 23.63 -22.45
CA GLN A 431 -14.05 23.74 -23.85
C GLN A 431 -13.08 24.92 -24.13
N ALA A 432 -13.32 26.08 -23.52
CA ALA A 432 -12.45 27.26 -23.64
C ALA A 432 -11.05 26.94 -23.05
N LYS A 433 -11.01 26.27 -21.89
CA LYS A 433 -9.79 25.80 -21.25
C LYS A 433 -8.96 24.91 -22.20
N PHE A 434 -9.59 23.88 -22.81
CA PHE A 434 -8.88 22.99 -23.71
C PHE A 434 -8.37 23.69 -24.98
N ASN A 435 -9.16 24.60 -25.54
CA ASN A 435 -8.73 25.41 -26.66
C ASN A 435 -7.47 26.22 -26.33
N ALA A 436 -7.45 26.87 -25.16
CA ALA A 436 -6.29 27.65 -24.71
C ALA A 436 -5.05 26.76 -24.47
N ILE A 437 -5.23 25.55 -23.90
CA ILE A 437 -4.15 24.58 -23.72
C ILE A 437 -3.57 24.20 -25.07
N ILE A 438 -4.40 23.91 -26.09
CA ILE A 438 -3.94 23.51 -27.43
C ILE A 438 -3.14 24.65 -28.09
N GLU A 439 -3.61 25.88 -28.00
CA GLU A 439 -2.88 27.04 -28.55
C GLU A 439 -1.54 27.23 -27.84
N GLN A 440 -1.49 27.06 -26.52
CA GLN A 440 -0.22 27.14 -25.77
C GLN A 440 0.76 26.03 -26.13
N ILE A 441 0.26 24.81 -26.36
CA ILE A 441 1.10 23.69 -26.85
C ILE A 441 1.66 24.01 -28.24
N LEU A 442 0.85 24.56 -29.15
CA LEU A 442 1.29 24.98 -30.50
C LEU A 442 2.40 26.04 -30.43
N GLU A 443 2.23 27.05 -29.58
CA GLU A 443 3.22 28.11 -29.39
C GLU A 443 4.55 27.57 -28.83
N ALA A 444 4.50 26.70 -27.81
CA ALA A 444 5.67 26.10 -27.21
C ALA A 444 6.38 25.16 -28.19
N ASN A 445 5.64 24.31 -28.91
CA ASN A 445 6.19 23.40 -29.91
C ASN A 445 6.85 24.15 -31.06
N ALA A 446 6.27 25.25 -31.54
CA ALA A 446 6.87 26.11 -32.57
C ALA A 446 8.22 26.72 -32.15
N LYS A 447 8.40 26.95 -30.83
CA LYS A 447 9.68 27.41 -30.24
C LYS A 447 10.66 26.27 -29.98
N GLY A 448 10.27 25.04 -30.23
CA GLY A 448 11.06 23.84 -29.89
C GLY A 448 11.09 23.55 -28.37
N GLN A 449 10.26 24.20 -27.56
CA GLN A 449 10.15 23.94 -26.12
C GLN A 449 9.39 22.64 -25.86
N PRO A 450 9.95 21.66 -25.14
CA PRO A 450 9.22 20.45 -24.79
C PRO A 450 8.09 20.76 -23.80
N VAL A 451 6.95 20.08 -23.98
CA VAL A 451 5.74 20.27 -23.18
C VAL A 451 5.32 18.94 -22.55
N LEU A 452 5.11 18.94 -21.24
CA LEU A 452 4.48 17.85 -20.52
C LEU A 452 3.11 18.34 -20.00
N VAL A 453 2.04 17.70 -20.49
CA VAL A 453 0.67 18.03 -20.10
C VAL A 453 0.18 17.01 -19.08
N GLY A 454 -0.11 17.46 -17.85
CA GLY A 454 -0.71 16.66 -16.79
C GLY A 454 -2.24 16.70 -16.87
N THR A 455 -2.88 15.51 -16.95
CA THR A 455 -4.34 15.34 -16.92
C THR A 455 -4.76 14.53 -15.71
N VAL A 456 -5.95 14.77 -15.18
CA VAL A 456 -6.45 14.10 -13.97
C VAL A 456 -6.91 12.68 -14.27
N ASN A 457 -7.51 12.42 -15.42
CA ASN A 457 -8.03 11.11 -15.79
C ASN A 457 -7.72 10.71 -17.25
N ILE A 458 -7.98 9.44 -17.57
CA ILE A 458 -7.71 8.85 -18.89
C ILE A 458 -8.57 9.50 -19.97
N GLU A 459 -9.85 9.77 -19.68
CA GLU A 459 -10.80 10.35 -20.62
C GLU A 459 -10.32 11.70 -21.15
N LYS A 460 -9.92 12.60 -20.24
CA LYS A 460 -9.38 13.93 -20.60
C LYS A 460 -8.08 13.83 -21.38
N SER A 461 -7.22 12.86 -21.07
CA SER A 461 -6.00 12.61 -21.85
C SER A 461 -6.32 12.18 -23.28
N GLU A 462 -7.32 11.31 -23.48
CA GLU A 462 -7.74 10.85 -24.80
C GLU A 462 -8.43 11.97 -25.62
N LEU A 463 -9.27 12.80 -24.95
CA LEU A 463 -9.89 13.97 -25.59
C LEU A 463 -8.84 14.94 -26.11
N LEU A 464 -7.87 15.30 -25.28
CA LEU A 464 -6.77 16.18 -25.66
C LEU A 464 -5.92 15.56 -26.80
N SER A 465 -5.62 14.27 -26.72
CA SER A 465 -4.91 13.56 -27.77
C SER A 465 -5.64 13.62 -29.11
N LYS A 466 -6.95 13.37 -29.13
CA LYS A 466 -7.77 13.47 -30.34
C LYS A 466 -7.75 14.90 -30.93
N ALA A 467 -7.79 15.92 -30.07
CA ALA A 467 -7.75 17.31 -30.48
C ALA A 467 -6.40 17.70 -31.08
N LEU A 468 -5.28 17.27 -30.46
CA LEU A 468 -3.92 17.52 -30.99
C LEU A 468 -3.66 16.79 -32.31
N LYS A 469 -4.16 15.55 -32.46
CA LYS A 469 -4.10 14.82 -33.75
C LYS A 469 -4.81 15.56 -34.88
N LYS A 470 -5.99 16.16 -34.60
CA LYS A 470 -6.71 16.96 -35.60
C LYS A 470 -5.92 18.20 -36.03
N ARG A 471 -5.07 18.77 -35.14
CA ARG A 471 -4.19 19.92 -35.44
C ARG A 471 -2.82 19.48 -36.03
N GLY A 472 -2.58 18.18 -36.24
CA GLY A 472 -1.35 17.66 -36.82
C GLY A 472 -0.13 17.66 -35.89
N ILE A 473 -0.32 17.81 -34.57
CA ILE A 473 0.76 17.79 -33.58
C ILE A 473 1.13 16.35 -33.27
N LYS A 474 2.42 16.03 -33.48
CA LYS A 474 2.98 14.75 -33.06
C LYS A 474 3.14 14.75 -31.53
N HIS A 475 2.56 13.79 -30.84
CA HIS A 475 2.60 13.69 -29.39
C HIS A 475 2.54 12.23 -28.92
N GLU A 476 3.01 11.98 -27.71
CA GLU A 476 2.92 10.70 -27.02
C GLU A 476 1.89 10.79 -25.87
N VAL A 477 1.17 9.69 -25.61
CA VAL A 477 0.16 9.62 -24.54
C VAL A 477 0.55 8.52 -23.57
N LEU A 478 0.53 8.87 -22.29
CA LEU A 478 0.89 8.07 -21.16
C LEU A 478 -0.30 7.96 -20.22
N ASN A 479 -0.90 6.78 -20.19
CA ASN A 479 -2.03 6.49 -19.29
C ASN A 479 -1.97 5.01 -18.83
N ALA A 480 -2.81 4.63 -17.89
CA ALA A 480 -2.84 3.29 -17.31
C ALA A 480 -2.98 2.13 -18.33
N LYS A 481 -3.42 2.40 -19.56
CA LYS A 481 -3.54 1.39 -20.61
C LYS A 481 -2.19 0.99 -21.23
N TYR A 482 -1.12 1.81 -21.06
CA TYR A 482 0.19 1.65 -21.71
C TYR A 482 1.36 1.54 -20.70
N HIS A 483 1.14 0.91 -19.59
CA HIS A 483 2.10 0.77 -18.49
C HIS A 483 3.51 0.30 -18.89
N GLU A 484 3.60 -0.68 -19.77
CA GLU A 484 4.87 -1.30 -20.15
C GLU A 484 5.85 -0.32 -20.83
N LYS A 485 5.35 0.79 -21.39
CA LYS A 485 6.13 1.81 -22.10
C LYS A 485 6.29 3.12 -21.31
N GLU A 486 5.79 3.16 -20.11
CA GLU A 486 5.73 4.39 -19.29
C GLU A 486 7.11 5.05 -19.13
N ALA A 487 8.08 4.29 -18.62
CA ALA A 487 9.43 4.81 -18.38
C ALA A 487 10.11 5.28 -19.68
N GLU A 488 9.84 4.59 -20.79
CA GLU A 488 10.40 4.92 -22.11
C GLU A 488 9.87 6.24 -22.64
N ILE A 489 8.56 6.47 -22.55
CA ILE A 489 7.90 7.69 -23.03
C ILE A 489 8.32 8.90 -22.20
N VAL A 490 8.30 8.75 -20.84
CA VAL A 490 8.70 9.85 -19.93
C VAL A 490 10.15 10.23 -20.14
N ALA A 491 11.03 9.27 -20.33
CA ALA A 491 12.44 9.52 -20.56
C ALA A 491 12.69 10.40 -21.82
N GLN A 492 11.81 10.36 -22.82
CA GLN A 492 11.90 11.15 -24.04
C GLN A 492 11.12 12.47 -24.02
N ALA A 493 10.36 12.74 -22.95
CA ALA A 493 9.55 13.96 -22.82
C ALA A 493 10.39 15.27 -22.79
N GLY A 494 11.70 15.17 -22.53
CA GLY A 494 12.63 16.30 -22.54
C GLY A 494 13.25 16.65 -23.89
N LYS A 495 12.90 15.94 -24.97
CA LYS A 495 13.45 16.21 -26.34
C LYS A 495 12.94 17.52 -26.90
N TYR A 496 13.72 18.12 -27.81
CA TYR A 496 13.37 19.35 -28.49
C TYR A 496 12.01 19.25 -29.19
N GLY A 497 11.07 20.13 -28.82
CA GLY A 497 9.71 20.15 -29.36
C GLY A 497 8.85 18.92 -29.04
N ALA A 498 9.21 18.07 -28.09
CA ALA A 498 8.39 16.94 -27.69
C ALA A 498 7.10 17.40 -27.02
N VAL A 499 5.99 16.71 -27.28
CA VAL A 499 4.71 16.91 -26.57
C VAL A 499 4.29 15.58 -25.97
N THR A 500 4.16 15.55 -24.65
CA THR A 500 3.76 14.36 -23.91
C THR A 500 2.54 14.66 -23.06
N ILE A 501 1.49 13.86 -23.19
CA ILE A 501 0.32 13.92 -22.33
C ILE A 501 0.44 12.78 -21.32
N ALA A 502 0.41 13.09 -20.04
CA ALA A 502 0.52 12.10 -18.97
C ALA A 502 -0.66 12.21 -18.00
N THR A 503 -1.29 11.08 -17.65
CA THR A 503 -2.22 11.06 -16.53
C THR A 503 -1.45 11.10 -15.23
N ASN A 504 -1.92 11.91 -14.33
CA ASN A 504 -1.55 12.13 -12.94
C ASN A 504 -0.07 11.79 -12.58
N MET A 505 0.18 10.65 -12.00
CA MET A 505 1.52 10.26 -11.49
C MET A 505 2.35 9.41 -12.46
N ALA A 506 1.94 9.30 -13.72
CA ALA A 506 2.68 8.53 -14.72
C ALA A 506 4.14 9.02 -14.82
N GLY A 507 5.09 8.09 -14.75
CA GLY A 507 6.53 8.39 -14.75
C GLY A 507 7.09 8.90 -13.42
N ARG A 508 6.41 8.67 -12.28
CA ARG A 508 6.98 8.94 -10.96
C ARG A 508 8.23 8.07 -10.74
N GLY A 509 9.27 8.64 -10.14
CA GLY A 509 10.57 7.96 -9.99
C GLY A 509 11.44 7.93 -11.25
N THR A 510 10.95 8.45 -12.39
CA THR A 510 11.74 8.58 -13.62
C THR A 510 12.13 10.03 -13.87
N ASP A 511 13.41 10.29 -14.11
CA ASP A 511 13.92 11.62 -14.40
C ASP A 511 13.70 12.00 -15.87
N ILE A 512 13.20 13.22 -16.10
CA ILE A 512 13.11 13.82 -17.43
C ILE A 512 14.39 14.63 -17.67
N ILE A 513 15.23 14.14 -18.57
CA ILE A 513 16.50 14.78 -18.94
C ILE A 513 16.25 15.66 -20.15
N LEU A 514 16.69 16.93 -20.11
CA LEU A 514 16.58 17.83 -21.25
C LEU A 514 17.45 17.34 -22.42
N GLY A 515 16.84 17.25 -23.62
CA GLY A 515 17.45 16.69 -24.82
C GLY A 515 17.15 15.20 -25.03
N GLY A 516 16.60 14.50 -24.04
CA GLY A 516 16.27 13.08 -24.08
C GLY A 516 17.14 12.22 -23.17
N ASN A 517 16.83 10.93 -23.09
CA ASN A 517 17.54 9.97 -22.25
C ASN A 517 18.46 9.08 -23.12
N PRO A 518 19.80 9.16 -22.93
CA PRO A 518 20.76 8.40 -23.73
C PRO A 518 20.68 6.89 -23.51
N GLU A 519 20.40 6.46 -22.30
CA GLU A 519 20.21 5.05 -21.94
C GLU A 519 19.07 4.43 -22.76
N PHE A 520 17.93 5.10 -22.82
CA PHE A 520 16.79 4.63 -23.58
C PHE A 520 17.07 4.57 -25.08
N MET A 521 17.79 5.56 -25.61
CA MET A 521 18.19 5.57 -27.03
C MET A 521 19.13 4.41 -27.34
N ALA A 522 20.08 4.11 -26.44
CA ALA A 522 20.97 2.95 -26.55
C ALA A 522 20.20 1.64 -26.55
N LYS A 523 19.27 1.44 -25.64
CA LYS A 523 18.38 0.24 -25.60
C LYS A 523 17.59 0.06 -26.88
N SER A 524 17.01 1.15 -27.40
CA SER A 524 16.27 1.14 -28.67
C SER A 524 17.15 0.77 -29.87
N GLU A 525 18.41 1.23 -29.89
CA GLU A 525 19.37 0.88 -30.95
C GLU A 525 19.84 -0.58 -30.81
N MET A 526 20.01 -1.10 -29.58
CA MET A 526 20.33 -2.52 -29.35
C MET A 526 19.20 -3.44 -29.85
N ARG A 527 17.92 -3.09 -29.62
CA ARG A 527 16.77 -3.82 -30.19
C ARG A 527 16.84 -3.90 -31.71
N LYS A 528 17.17 -2.78 -32.35
CA LYS A 528 17.36 -2.74 -33.84
C LYS A 528 18.56 -3.56 -34.31
N LYS A 529 19.57 -3.74 -33.49
CA LYS A 529 20.73 -4.60 -33.76
C LYS A 529 20.46 -6.08 -33.47
N GLY A 530 19.27 -6.44 -32.98
CA GLY A 530 18.80 -7.82 -32.78
C GLY A 530 19.14 -8.42 -31.42
N PHE A 531 19.50 -7.61 -30.42
CA PHE A 531 19.66 -8.10 -29.04
C PHE A 531 18.28 -8.44 -28.43
N THR A 532 18.22 -9.54 -27.69
CA THR A 532 16.98 -9.94 -26.96
C THR A 532 16.69 -9.00 -25.80
N GLU A 533 15.43 -8.91 -25.36
CA GLU A 533 15.05 -8.05 -24.22
C GLU A 533 15.78 -8.47 -22.93
N GLU A 534 16.04 -9.77 -22.77
CA GLU A 534 16.81 -10.30 -21.62
C GLU A 534 18.25 -9.79 -21.64
N LEU A 535 18.93 -9.84 -22.79
CA LEU A 535 20.30 -9.31 -22.92
C LEU A 535 20.36 -7.79 -22.75
N ILE A 536 19.32 -7.06 -23.21
CA ILE A 536 19.22 -5.60 -23.01
C ILE A 536 19.01 -5.26 -21.53
N ALA A 537 18.19 -6.03 -20.83
CA ALA A 537 18.00 -5.88 -19.39
C ALA A 537 19.32 -6.13 -18.64
N GLU A 538 20.03 -7.22 -18.97
CA GLU A 538 21.33 -7.56 -18.37
C GLU A 538 22.46 -6.58 -18.78
N ALA A 539 22.37 -5.96 -19.97
CA ALA A 539 23.32 -4.94 -20.39
C ALA A 539 23.26 -3.67 -19.53
N THR A 540 22.08 -3.36 -19.01
CA THR A 540 21.87 -2.23 -18.08
C THR A 540 21.97 -2.64 -16.62
N GLY A 541 21.98 -3.94 -16.32
CA GLY A 541 22.20 -4.50 -15.00
C GLY A 541 23.64 -4.26 -14.52
N TYR A 542 23.76 -4.20 -13.20
CA TYR A 542 25.06 -3.91 -12.56
C TYR A 542 25.62 -5.14 -11.83
N ALA A 543 24.96 -6.31 -11.92
CA ALA A 543 25.44 -7.53 -11.32
C ALA A 543 26.76 -7.99 -11.98
N GLU A 544 27.67 -8.54 -11.19
CA GLU A 544 28.88 -9.15 -11.72
C GLU A 544 28.51 -10.42 -12.49
N THR A 545 29.10 -10.63 -13.68
CA THR A 545 28.83 -11.79 -14.53
C THR A 545 30.05 -12.21 -15.31
N ASP A 546 30.22 -13.52 -15.49
CA ASP A 546 31.25 -14.11 -16.36
C ASP A 546 30.68 -14.53 -17.73
N ASN A 547 29.40 -14.23 -18.01
CA ASN A 547 28.76 -14.57 -19.25
C ASN A 547 29.24 -13.62 -20.37
N GLU A 548 29.92 -14.18 -21.38
CA GLU A 548 30.49 -13.42 -22.49
C GLU A 548 29.46 -12.63 -23.28
N ASP A 549 28.23 -13.16 -23.47
CA ASP A 549 27.15 -12.48 -24.20
C ASP A 549 26.67 -11.23 -23.44
N ILE A 550 26.59 -11.32 -22.10
CA ILE A 550 26.19 -10.18 -21.26
C ILE A 550 27.30 -9.13 -21.23
N ILE A 551 28.59 -9.56 -21.15
CA ILE A 551 29.74 -8.64 -21.17
C ILE A 551 29.78 -7.88 -22.49
N GLU A 552 29.58 -8.57 -23.61
CA GLU A 552 29.53 -7.92 -24.96
C GLU A 552 28.31 -6.98 -25.06
N ALA A 553 27.14 -7.39 -24.57
CA ALA A 553 25.96 -6.55 -24.55
C ALA A 553 26.19 -5.26 -23.73
N ARG A 554 26.88 -5.35 -22.59
CA ARG A 554 27.28 -4.19 -21.76
C ARG A 554 28.24 -3.27 -22.49
N ARG A 555 29.24 -3.82 -23.19
CA ARG A 555 30.18 -3.04 -23.98
C ARG A 555 29.46 -2.25 -25.08
N VAL A 556 28.63 -2.93 -25.85
CA VAL A 556 27.81 -2.30 -26.90
C VAL A 556 26.88 -1.24 -26.34
N PHE A 557 26.23 -1.52 -25.19
CA PHE A 557 25.38 -0.57 -24.53
C PHE A 557 26.14 0.72 -24.14
N HIS A 558 27.28 0.59 -23.49
CA HIS A 558 28.06 1.76 -23.06
C HIS A 558 28.60 2.58 -24.23
N GLU A 559 29.03 1.93 -25.35
CA GLU A 559 29.43 2.63 -26.57
C GLU A 559 28.28 3.45 -27.18
N LEU A 560 27.09 2.86 -27.23
CA LEU A 560 25.87 3.51 -27.72
C LEU A 560 25.41 4.64 -26.78
N GLU A 561 25.43 4.38 -25.49
CA GLU A 561 25.08 5.37 -24.49
C GLU A 561 25.97 6.60 -24.55
N GLN A 562 27.30 6.40 -24.67
CA GLN A 562 28.27 7.50 -24.80
C GLN A 562 28.04 8.30 -26.07
N LYS A 563 27.85 7.64 -27.21
CA LYS A 563 27.49 8.27 -28.46
C LYS A 563 26.24 9.15 -28.34
N HIS A 564 25.18 8.60 -27.74
CA HIS A 564 23.94 9.35 -27.55
C HIS A 564 24.07 10.48 -26.54
N LYS A 565 24.92 10.36 -25.50
CA LYS A 565 25.25 11.48 -24.59
C LYS A 565 25.82 12.69 -25.31
N GLU A 566 26.68 12.45 -26.27
CA GLU A 566 27.28 13.52 -27.10
C GLU A 566 26.24 14.18 -28.02
N GLU A 567 25.39 13.37 -28.68
CA GLU A 567 24.30 13.86 -29.53
C GLU A 567 23.27 14.70 -28.73
N ILE A 568 22.90 14.22 -27.52
CA ILE A 568 21.94 14.89 -26.65
C ILE A 568 22.49 16.20 -26.11
N ALA A 569 23.79 16.33 -25.89
CA ALA A 569 24.36 17.53 -25.28
C ALA A 569 24.04 18.80 -26.07
N GLU A 570 24.08 18.74 -27.44
CA GLU A 570 23.69 19.86 -28.29
C GLU A 570 22.18 20.13 -28.24
N GLU A 571 21.37 19.07 -28.26
CA GLU A 571 19.92 19.19 -28.19
C GLU A 571 19.48 19.77 -26.82
N ALA A 572 20.06 19.31 -25.71
CA ALA A 572 19.84 19.84 -24.38
C ALA A 572 20.11 21.35 -24.28
N LYS A 573 21.16 21.84 -24.98
CA LYS A 573 21.46 23.27 -25.03
C LYS A 573 20.35 24.03 -25.74
N LYS A 574 19.87 23.57 -26.90
CA LYS A 574 18.73 24.16 -27.59
C LYS A 574 17.47 24.19 -26.77
N VAL A 575 17.20 23.12 -26.03
CA VAL A 575 16.04 23.03 -25.13
C VAL A 575 16.15 24.03 -23.97
N ARG A 576 17.35 24.21 -23.38
CA ARG A 576 17.58 25.24 -22.36
C ARG A 576 17.37 26.64 -22.88
N GLU A 577 17.85 26.92 -24.11
CA GLU A 577 17.65 28.20 -24.78
C GLU A 577 16.18 28.46 -25.14
N ALA A 578 15.39 27.41 -25.41
CA ALA A 578 13.95 27.50 -25.65
C ALA A 578 13.13 27.68 -24.32
N GLY A 579 13.79 27.67 -23.15
CA GLY A 579 13.15 27.87 -21.83
C GLY A 579 12.97 26.60 -20.99
N GLY A 580 13.57 25.48 -21.39
CA GLY A 580 13.49 24.20 -20.69
C GLY A 580 12.10 23.53 -20.79
N LEU A 581 11.84 22.56 -19.93
CA LEU A 581 10.58 21.81 -19.94
C LEU A 581 9.41 22.69 -19.44
N TYR A 582 8.32 22.74 -20.21
CA TYR A 582 7.10 23.43 -19.85
C TYR A 582 6.04 22.43 -19.33
N ILE A 583 5.61 22.62 -18.08
CA ILE A 583 4.56 21.83 -17.45
C ILE A 583 3.23 22.55 -17.60
N ILE A 584 2.25 21.89 -18.21
CA ILE A 584 0.87 22.34 -18.32
C ILE A 584 -0.01 21.42 -17.49
N GLY A 585 -0.61 21.94 -16.42
CA GLY A 585 -1.66 21.21 -15.67
C GLY A 585 -3.03 21.55 -16.27
N THR A 586 -3.84 20.55 -16.59
CA THR A 586 -5.20 20.76 -17.14
C THR A 586 -6.23 21.01 -16.07
N GLU A 587 -5.91 20.67 -14.82
CA GLU A 587 -6.73 20.88 -13.61
C GLU A 587 -5.83 20.92 -12.38
N ARG A 588 -6.35 21.43 -11.26
CA ARG A 588 -5.76 21.23 -9.94
C ARG A 588 -6.22 19.89 -9.38
N HIS A 589 -5.29 19.18 -8.77
CA HIS A 589 -5.58 17.94 -8.07
C HIS A 589 -6.20 18.21 -6.70
N GLU A 590 -6.76 17.18 -6.07
CA GLU A 590 -7.31 17.27 -4.71
C GLU A 590 -6.26 17.67 -3.67
N SER A 591 -4.99 17.33 -3.89
CA SER A 591 -3.86 17.67 -3.02
C SER A 591 -2.86 18.58 -3.72
N ARG A 592 -2.47 19.67 -3.04
CA ARG A 592 -1.40 20.60 -3.47
C ARG A 592 -0.06 19.88 -3.66
N ARG A 593 0.15 18.79 -2.95
CA ARG A 593 1.33 17.94 -3.06
C ARG A 593 1.49 17.37 -4.46
N ILE A 594 0.42 16.83 -5.04
CA ILE A 594 0.40 16.26 -6.39
C ILE A 594 0.72 17.35 -7.43
N ASP A 595 0.15 18.54 -7.29
CA ASP A 595 0.45 19.69 -8.14
C ASP A 595 1.95 20.05 -8.07
N ASN A 596 2.52 20.05 -6.87
CA ASN A 596 3.94 20.34 -6.67
C ASN A 596 4.85 19.24 -7.25
N GLN A 597 4.44 17.99 -7.21
CA GLN A 597 5.15 16.87 -7.87
C GLN A 597 5.14 17.03 -9.39
N LEU A 598 4.00 17.43 -9.97
CA LEU A 598 3.91 17.71 -11.40
C LEU A 598 4.82 18.87 -11.79
N ARG A 599 4.76 20.01 -11.07
CA ARG A 599 5.67 21.14 -11.28
C ARG A 599 7.13 20.74 -11.12
N GLY A 600 7.45 19.88 -10.14
CA GLY A 600 8.80 19.40 -9.82
C GLY A 600 9.46 18.55 -10.92
N ARG A 601 8.75 18.23 -12.00
CA ARG A 601 9.33 17.57 -13.17
C ARG A 601 10.17 18.50 -14.03
N ALA A 602 9.99 19.82 -13.92
CA ALA A 602 10.77 20.85 -14.59
C ALA A 602 11.66 21.64 -13.61
N GLY A 603 12.70 22.29 -14.12
CA GLY A 603 13.57 23.17 -13.34
C GLY A 603 14.49 22.43 -12.35
N ARG A 604 15.04 21.28 -12.75
CA ARG A 604 15.93 20.43 -11.92
C ARG A 604 17.38 20.90 -12.03
N GLN A 605 18.13 20.82 -10.93
CA GLN A 605 19.57 21.13 -10.87
C GLN A 605 19.96 22.48 -11.51
N GLY A 606 19.08 23.49 -11.39
CA GLY A 606 19.30 24.83 -11.94
C GLY A 606 18.99 24.97 -13.43
N ASP A 607 18.37 23.98 -14.07
CA ASP A 607 17.87 24.10 -15.43
C ASP A 607 16.66 25.05 -15.48
N PRO A 608 16.43 25.80 -16.58
CA PRO A 608 15.23 26.56 -16.79
C PRO A 608 14.02 25.65 -16.92
N GLY A 609 12.84 26.18 -16.62
CA GLY A 609 11.58 25.47 -16.76
C GLY A 609 10.42 26.41 -16.52
N LYS A 610 9.23 25.98 -16.89
CA LYS A 610 8.00 26.77 -16.75
C LYS A 610 6.87 25.88 -16.27
N SER A 611 5.97 26.40 -15.46
CA SER A 611 4.75 25.66 -15.10
C SER A 611 3.53 26.59 -15.07
N ARG A 612 2.38 26.07 -15.53
CA ARG A 612 1.10 26.78 -15.47
C ARG A 612 -0.05 25.80 -15.40
N PHE A 613 -1.06 26.13 -14.60
CA PHE A 613 -2.32 25.40 -14.57
C PHE A 613 -3.42 26.17 -15.31
N TYR A 614 -4.20 25.42 -16.09
CA TYR A 614 -5.37 25.87 -16.84
C TYR A 614 -6.60 25.23 -16.22
N LEU A 615 -7.53 26.04 -15.73
CA LEU A 615 -8.64 25.60 -14.90
C LEU A 615 -9.96 26.02 -15.53
N SER A 616 -11.03 25.32 -15.22
CA SER A 616 -12.39 25.67 -15.59
C SER A 616 -13.28 25.70 -14.35
N ALA A 617 -14.30 26.55 -14.36
CA ALA A 617 -15.33 26.54 -13.32
C ALA A 617 -16.10 25.21 -13.27
N GLU A 618 -16.08 24.44 -14.37
CA GLU A 618 -16.70 23.12 -14.48
C GLU A 618 -15.82 21.99 -13.94
N ASP A 619 -14.54 22.25 -13.61
CA ASP A 619 -13.63 21.26 -13.04
C ASP A 619 -14.17 20.75 -11.69
N GLU A 620 -14.04 19.44 -11.46
CA GLU A 620 -14.68 18.75 -10.33
C GLU A 620 -14.30 19.35 -8.97
N LEU A 621 -13.02 19.66 -8.75
CA LEU A 621 -12.56 20.31 -7.51
C LEU A 621 -13.26 21.64 -7.25
N LEU A 622 -13.41 22.47 -8.29
CA LEU A 622 -14.05 23.79 -8.15
C LEU A 622 -15.55 23.65 -8.01
N ARG A 623 -16.19 22.78 -8.80
CA ARG A 623 -17.61 22.49 -8.75
C ARG A 623 -18.05 22.01 -7.37
N LEU A 624 -17.25 21.13 -6.72
CA LEU A 624 -17.64 20.50 -5.44
C LEU A 624 -17.21 21.31 -4.20
N PHE A 625 -16.12 22.07 -4.26
CA PHE A 625 -15.50 22.62 -3.05
C PHE A 625 -15.30 24.16 -3.05
N ALA A 626 -15.44 24.84 -4.20
CA ALA A 626 -15.22 26.29 -4.25
C ALA A 626 -16.37 27.11 -3.65
N GLY A 627 -17.60 26.56 -3.60
CA GLY A 627 -18.79 27.16 -3.00
C GLY A 627 -19.37 28.36 -3.79
N ASP A 628 -20.52 28.84 -3.33
CA ASP A 628 -21.32 29.88 -4.02
C ASP A 628 -20.59 31.21 -4.26
N ARG A 629 -19.66 31.56 -3.37
CA ARG A 629 -18.85 32.80 -3.52
C ARG A 629 -18.01 32.79 -4.78
N PHE A 630 -17.59 31.65 -5.24
CA PHE A 630 -16.79 31.48 -6.46
C PHE A 630 -17.64 31.81 -7.69
N TYR A 631 -18.87 31.27 -7.77
CA TYR A 631 -19.80 31.52 -8.85
C TYR A 631 -20.28 32.99 -8.87
N MET A 632 -20.56 33.58 -7.69
CA MET A 632 -20.88 35.01 -7.59
C MET A 632 -19.75 35.90 -8.11
N ILE A 633 -18.50 35.56 -7.91
CA ILE A 633 -17.36 36.29 -8.46
C ILE A 633 -17.36 36.19 -10.00
N LEU A 634 -17.54 35.00 -10.56
CA LEU A 634 -17.60 34.81 -12.02
C LEU A 634 -18.74 35.63 -12.66
N ASP A 635 -19.92 35.60 -12.06
CA ASP A 635 -21.08 36.37 -12.54
C ASP A 635 -20.87 37.88 -12.41
N THR A 636 -20.22 38.34 -11.32
CA THR A 636 -19.95 39.76 -11.09
C THR A 636 -19.01 40.36 -12.14
N PHE A 637 -18.02 39.58 -12.60
CA PHE A 637 -17.06 40.04 -13.61
C PHE A 637 -17.60 39.99 -15.05
N ASN A 638 -18.79 39.41 -15.28
CA ASN A 638 -19.43 39.27 -16.60
C ASN A 638 -18.45 38.80 -17.69
N VAL A 639 -17.69 37.73 -17.40
CA VAL A 639 -16.58 37.25 -18.21
C VAL A 639 -17.08 36.52 -19.44
N ASP A 640 -16.57 36.88 -20.60
CA ASP A 640 -16.80 36.10 -21.83
C ASP A 640 -16.21 34.71 -21.70
N ASP A 641 -16.85 33.71 -22.32
CA ASP A 641 -16.48 32.26 -22.14
C ASP A 641 -15.01 31.97 -22.48
N ASP A 642 -14.44 32.69 -23.47
CA ASP A 642 -13.07 32.50 -23.93
C ASP A 642 -12.02 33.38 -23.20
N MET A 643 -12.44 34.26 -22.30
CA MET A 643 -11.55 35.19 -21.60
C MET A 643 -10.94 34.56 -20.35
N PRO A 644 -9.60 34.43 -20.24
CA PRO A 644 -8.97 33.90 -19.03
C PRO A 644 -9.00 34.91 -17.89
N LEU A 645 -9.33 34.44 -16.70
CA LEU A 645 -9.15 35.20 -15.47
C LEU A 645 -7.80 34.79 -14.82
N GLU A 646 -6.91 35.79 -14.70
CA GLU A 646 -5.62 35.62 -14.03
C GLU A 646 -5.52 36.55 -12.83
N THR A 647 -5.87 36.09 -11.64
CA THR A 647 -5.76 36.87 -10.41
C THR A 647 -5.21 36.03 -9.27
N LYS A 648 -4.36 36.62 -8.44
CA LYS A 648 -3.81 35.98 -7.25
C LYS A 648 -4.90 35.64 -6.23
N MET A 649 -6.01 36.33 -6.26
CA MET A 649 -7.16 36.06 -5.40
C MET A 649 -7.81 34.72 -5.75
N LEU A 650 -7.96 34.40 -7.04
CA LEU A 650 -8.49 33.13 -7.50
C LEU A 650 -7.55 31.96 -7.14
N THR A 651 -6.24 32.09 -7.37
CA THR A 651 -5.27 31.09 -6.94
C THR A 651 -5.38 30.79 -5.44
N ASN A 652 -5.50 31.82 -4.59
CA ASN A 652 -5.66 31.63 -3.14
C ASN A 652 -6.98 30.93 -2.78
N LEU A 653 -8.04 31.19 -3.52
CA LEU A 653 -9.36 30.58 -3.30
C LEU A 653 -9.32 29.09 -3.66
N ILE A 654 -8.67 28.74 -4.76
CA ILE A 654 -8.47 27.36 -5.20
C ILE A 654 -7.59 26.59 -4.19
N GLU A 655 -6.49 27.19 -3.72
CA GLU A 655 -5.69 26.60 -2.65
C GLU A 655 -6.50 26.42 -1.36
N GLY A 656 -7.46 27.30 -1.09
CA GLY A 656 -8.41 27.16 0.02
C GLY A 656 -9.31 25.93 -0.12
N ALA A 657 -9.81 25.69 -1.33
CA ALA A 657 -10.60 24.50 -1.65
C ALA A 657 -9.77 23.21 -1.47
N GLN A 658 -8.55 23.18 -2.04
CA GLN A 658 -7.63 22.05 -1.85
C GLN A 658 -7.33 21.78 -0.37
N LYS A 659 -7.04 22.81 0.44
CA LYS A 659 -6.82 22.65 1.89
C LYS A 659 -8.03 22.05 2.61
N LYS A 660 -9.24 22.36 2.17
CA LYS A 660 -10.47 21.78 2.73
C LYS A 660 -10.58 20.28 2.40
N VAL A 661 -10.28 19.91 1.15
CA VAL A 661 -10.24 18.49 0.73
C VAL A 661 -9.16 17.73 1.45
N GLU A 662 -7.93 18.28 1.50
CA GLU A 662 -6.81 17.68 2.27
C GLU A 662 -7.20 17.46 3.73
N GLY A 663 -7.85 18.45 4.38
CA GLY A 663 -8.33 18.33 5.75
C GLY A 663 -9.39 17.24 5.95
N ASN A 664 -10.35 17.12 5.02
CA ASN A 664 -11.37 16.07 5.05
C ASN A 664 -10.71 14.68 4.88
N ASN A 665 -9.79 14.55 3.93
CA ASN A 665 -9.06 13.30 3.69
C ASN A 665 -8.20 12.91 4.89
N PHE A 666 -7.53 13.88 5.54
CA PHE A 666 -6.79 13.66 6.78
C PHE A 666 -7.70 13.19 7.91
N ALA A 667 -8.85 13.85 8.10
CA ALA A 667 -9.83 13.45 9.13
C ALA A 667 -10.32 12.02 8.90
N ALA A 668 -10.62 11.64 7.65
CA ALA A 668 -11.03 10.29 7.29
C ALA A 668 -9.93 9.25 7.60
N ARG A 669 -8.66 9.52 7.20
CA ARG A 669 -7.52 8.62 7.51
C ARG A 669 -7.30 8.49 9.02
N ARG A 670 -7.39 9.60 9.77
CA ARG A 670 -7.27 9.59 11.22
C ARG A 670 -8.38 8.77 11.88
N GLN A 671 -9.60 8.85 11.35
CA GLN A 671 -10.72 8.07 11.85
C GLN A 671 -10.52 6.57 11.63
N VAL A 672 -10.08 6.16 10.42
CA VAL A 672 -9.72 4.76 10.13
C VAL A 672 -8.64 4.28 11.09
N LEU A 673 -7.61 5.10 11.33
CA LEU A 673 -6.53 4.76 12.25
C LEU A 673 -7.02 4.60 13.69
N ASN A 674 -7.94 5.45 14.16
CA ASN A 674 -8.47 5.35 15.53
C ASN A 674 -9.18 4.01 15.79
N PHE A 675 -9.84 3.45 14.78
CA PHE A 675 -10.44 2.10 14.85
C PHE A 675 -9.36 1.01 14.74
N ASP A 676 -8.41 1.16 13.81
CA ASP A 676 -7.36 0.16 13.62
C ASP A 676 -6.36 0.12 14.78
N ASP A 677 -6.17 1.22 15.52
CA ASP A 677 -5.34 1.24 16.74
C ASP A 677 -5.89 0.31 17.83
N VAL A 678 -7.23 0.13 17.90
CA VAL A 678 -7.86 -0.84 18.81
C VAL A 678 -7.53 -2.26 18.35
N MET A 679 -7.73 -2.54 17.06
CA MET A 679 -7.38 -3.82 16.45
C MET A 679 -5.88 -4.12 16.56
N ASN A 680 -5.03 -3.10 16.42
CA ASN A 680 -3.59 -3.26 16.50
C ASN A 680 -3.12 -3.73 17.88
N LYS A 681 -3.70 -3.21 18.96
CA LYS A 681 -3.38 -3.67 20.31
C LYS A 681 -3.76 -5.13 20.51
N GLN A 682 -4.92 -5.55 20.02
CA GLN A 682 -5.34 -6.94 20.06
C GLN A 682 -4.43 -7.83 19.19
N ARG A 683 -4.06 -7.36 17.99
CA ARG A 683 -3.11 -8.04 17.10
C ARG A 683 -1.75 -8.23 17.76
N GLU A 684 -1.21 -7.22 18.42
CA GLU A 684 0.07 -7.29 19.13
C GLU A 684 0.04 -8.37 20.22
N VAL A 685 -1.07 -8.49 20.97
CA VAL A 685 -1.24 -9.54 22.00
C VAL A 685 -1.26 -10.93 21.33
N ILE A 686 -2.12 -11.13 20.33
CA ILE A 686 -2.30 -12.44 19.68
C ILE A 686 -1.03 -12.86 18.94
N TYR A 687 -0.40 -11.96 18.16
CA TYR A 687 0.83 -12.27 17.44
C TYR A 687 2.00 -12.46 18.40
N GLY A 688 2.05 -11.71 19.52
CA GLY A 688 3.03 -11.93 20.58
C GLY A 688 2.92 -13.31 21.22
N GLN A 689 1.72 -13.74 21.58
CA GLN A 689 1.45 -15.10 22.11
C GLN A 689 1.81 -16.17 21.07
N ARG A 690 1.40 -15.95 19.82
CA ARG A 690 1.68 -16.85 18.71
C ARG A 690 3.18 -17.05 18.47
N ASN A 691 3.94 -15.95 18.51
CA ASN A 691 5.40 -15.98 18.37
C ASN A 691 6.06 -16.74 19.53
N GLN A 692 5.60 -16.54 20.76
CA GLN A 692 6.11 -17.32 21.91
C GLN A 692 5.89 -18.83 21.72
N ILE A 693 4.73 -19.23 21.21
CA ILE A 693 4.43 -20.64 20.89
C ILE A 693 5.37 -21.18 19.80
N LEU A 694 5.65 -20.40 18.77
CA LEU A 694 6.54 -20.78 17.67
C LEU A 694 8.01 -20.84 18.10
N ASP A 695 8.44 -19.95 19.00
CA ASP A 695 9.82 -19.88 19.50
C ASP A 695 10.15 -20.97 20.54
N GLY A 696 9.21 -21.88 20.83
CA GLY A 696 9.45 -23.07 21.63
C GLY A 696 9.48 -22.80 23.13
N VAL A 697 8.73 -21.80 23.62
CA VAL A 697 8.47 -21.63 25.05
C VAL A 697 7.82 -22.89 25.58
N ASP A 698 8.18 -23.30 26.80
CA ASP A 698 7.57 -24.46 27.48
C ASP A 698 6.05 -24.27 27.56
N LEU A 699 5.34 -24.98 26.68
CA LEU A 699 3.88 -24.90 26.56
C LEU A 699 3.18 -25.62 27.70
N ASP A 700 3.85 -26.57 28.34
CA ASP A 700 3.27 -27.40 29.39
C ASP A 700 2.72 -26.58 30.56
N ALA A 701 3.51 -25.59 31.03
CA ALA A 701 3.07 -24.67 32.06
C ALA A 701 1.89 -23.79 31.61
N THR A 702 1.92 -23.36 30.34
CA THR A 702 0.85 -22.56 29.76
C THR A 702 -0.45 -23.35 29.65
N ILE A 703 -0.39 -24.58 29.14
CA ILE A 703 -1.56 -25.46 29.01
C ILE A 703 -2.12 -25.84 30.38
N THR A 704 -1.25 -26.15 31.35
CA THR A 704 -1.67 -26.42 32.73
C THR A 704 -2.46 -25.25 33.31
N LYS A 705 -1.94 -24.02 33.11
CA LYS A 705 -2.67 -22.80 33.55
C LYS A 705 -3.98 -22.62 32.79
N MET A 706 -4.03 -22.88 31.47
CA MET A 706 -5.27 -22.81 30.70
C MET A 706 -6.32 -23.82 31.20
N ILE A 707 -5.90 -25.02 31.61
CA ILE A 707 -6.78 -26.01 32.23
C ILE A 707 -7.35 -25.45 33.54
N ASP A 708 -6.49 -24.90 34.41
CA ASP A 708 -6.91 -24.33 35.69
C ASP A 708 -7.89 -23.17 35.47
N ASP A 709 -7.56 -22.24 34.62
CA ASP A 709 -8.40 -21.06 34.32
C ASP A 709 -9.75 -21.48 33.74
N TYR A 710 -9.80 -22.42 32.80
CA TYR A 710 -11.01 -22.88 32.15
C TYR A 710 -11.97 -23.52 33.17
N PHE A 711 -11.52 -24.50 33.95
CA PHE A 711 -12.41 -25.18 34.89
C PHE A 711 -12.84 -24.28 36.05
N ASN A 712 -11.95 -23.40 36.53
CA ASN A 712 -12.32 -22.39 37.53
C ASN A 712 -13.41 -21.45 37.00
N GLN A 713 -13.24 -20.92 35.81
CA GLN A 713 -14.24 -20.03 35.18
C GLN A 713 -15.57 -20.73 34.93
N GLN A 714 -15.56 -22.00 34.47
CA GLN A 714 -16.79 -22.74 34.25
C GLN A 714 -17.53 -22.98 35.59
N VAL A 715 -16.83 -23.33 36.66
CA VAL A 715 -17.47 -23.50 37.96
C VAL A 715 -18.00 -22.17 38.52
N ASP A 716 -17.25 -21.07 38.39
CA ASP A 716 -17.71 -19.76 38.84
C ASP A 716 -18.93 -19.25 38.03
N PHE A 717 -19.01 -19.59 36.74
CA PHE A 717 -20.16 -19.26 35.91
C PHE A 717 -21.44 -20.01 36.34
N TYR A 718 -21.34 -21.32 36.58
CA TYR A 718 -22.50 -22.13 36.96
C TYR A 718 -22.84 -22.06 38.46
N CYS A 719 -21.85 -21.73 39.30
CA CYS A 719 -21.96 -21.66 40.76
C CYS A 719 -21.42 -20.30 41.27
N PRO A 720 -22.03 -19.18 40.86
CA PRO A 720 -21.52 -17.85 41.23
C PRO A 720 -21.65 -17.60 42.73
N SER A 721 -20.59 -17.11 43.36
CA SER A 721 -20.52 -16.83 44.78
C SER A 721 -21.53 -15.77 45.29
N ALA A 722 -22.04 -14.95 44.34
CA ALA A 722 -23.04 -13.93 44.64
C ALA A 722 -24.47 -14.49 44.75
N LEU A 723 -24.74 -15.73 44.35
CA LEU A 723 -26.05 -16.37 44.39
C LEU A 723 -26.13 -17.45 45.48
N PRO A 724 -27.31 -17.66 46.10
CA PRO A 724 -27.54 -18.79 46.99
C PRO A 724 -27.34 -20.12 46.29
N LYS A 725 -26.93 -21.17 47.03
CA LYS A 725 -26.62 -22.49 46.43
C LYS A 725 -27.81 -23.13 45.71
N GLU A 726 -29.01 -22.80 46.13
CA GLU A 726 -30.27 -23.30 45.56
C GLU A 726 -30.52 -22.75 44.13
N GLU A 727 -29.87 -21.67 43.81
CA GLU A 727 -29.96 -21.01 42.47
C GLU A 727 -28.83 -21.42 41.51
N TRP A 728 -27.88 -22.24 41.97
CA TRP A 728 -26.79 -22.72 41.12
C TRP A 728 -27.30 -23.71 40.09
N ASN A 729 -26.82 -23.59 38.85
CA ASN A 729 -27.14 -24.53 37.76
C ASN A 729 -26.14 -25.69 37.72
N VAL A 730 -26.05 -26.45 38.79
CA VAL A 730 -25.12 -27.59 38.91
C VAL A 730 -25.37 -28.65 37.83
N GLN A 731 -26.64 -28.94 37.51
CA GLN A 731 -26.97 -29.93 36.47
C GLN A 731 -26.48 -29.50 35.07
N GLY A 732 -26.58 -28.22 34.74
CA GLY A 732 -26.03 -27.68 33.49
C GLY A 732 -24.50 -27.78 33.43
N MET A 733 -23.81 -27.47 34.54
CA MET A 733 -22.37 -27.63 34.67
C MET A 733 -21.93 -29.09 34.48
N LEU A 734 -22.54 -30.02 35.18
CA LEU A 734 -22.22 -31.44 35.07
C LEU A 734 -22.47 -31.99 33.65
N THR A 735 -23.53 -31.53 33.01
CA THR A 735 -23.81 -31.92 31.61
C THR A 735 -22.75 -31.39 30.65
N LYS A 736 -22.34 -30.11 30.78
CA LYS A 736 -21.33 -29.50 29.94
C LYS A 736 -19.95 -30.12 30.13
N LEU A 737 -19.60 -30.48 31.38
CA LEU A 737 -18.26 -30.95 31.75
C LEU A 737 -18.20 -32.49 31.93
N ALA A 738 -19.26 -33.23 31.57
CA ALA A 738 -19.35 -34.71 31.72
C ALA A 738 -18.16 -35.43 31.05
N TRP A 739 -17.62 -34.88 29.94
CA TRP A 739 -16.55 -35.47 29.16
C TRP A 739 -15.20 -35.56 29.93
N VAL A 740 -15.02 -34.82 31.05
CA VAL A 740 -13.80 -34.88 31.85
C VAL A 740 -13.91 -35.82 33.04
N LEU A 741 -15.11 -36.07 33.52
CA LEU A 741 -15.36 -36.81 34.76
C LEU A 741 -15.11 -38.33 34.69
N ASP A 742 -15.15 -38.93 33.46
CA ASP A 742 -14.92 -40.34 33.21
C ASP A 742 -15.66 -41.31 34.21
N GLY A 743 -16.88 -40.92 34.60
CA GLY A 743 -17.75 -41.75 35.47
C GLY A 743 -17.41 -41.65 36.96
N LYS A 744 -16.64 -40.64 37.41
CA LYS A 744 -16.47 -40.38 38.85
C LYS A 744 -17.75 -39.91 39.49
N ASP A 745 -17.95 -40.36 40.77
CA ASP A 745 -19.16 -40.10 41.56
C ASP A 745 -19.16 -38.66 42.08
N GLU A 746 -20.22 -37.94 41.82
CA GLU A 746 -20.44 -36.54 42.19
C GLU A 746 -21.17 -36.38 43.54
N THR A 747 -21.55 -37.51 44.17
CA THR A 747 -22.37 -37.54 45.37
C THR A 747 -21.61 -37.01 46.58
N GLY A 748 -22.12 -35.92 47.15
CA GLY A 748 -21.60 -35.36 48.42
C GLY A 748 -20.87 -34.03 48.27
N LEU A 749 -20.73 -33.46 47.07
CA LEU A 749 -20.14 -32.15 46.86
C LEU A 749 -21.14 -31.03 47.20
N SER A 750 -20.69 -30.03 47.96
CA SER A 750 -21.58 -28.97 48.43
C SER A 750 -21.10 -27.56 48.30
N THR A 751 -19.84 -27.35 47.88
CA THR A 751 -19.27 -26.02 47.70
C THR A 751 -18.69 -25.86 46.28
N ALA A 752 -18.59 -24.60 45.81
CA ALA A 752 -17.94 -24.32 44.50
C ALA A 752 -16.48 -24.79 44.48
N ASP A 753 -15.78 -24.70 45.60
CA ASP A 753 -14.38 -25.14 45.70
C ASP A 753 -14.27 -26.69 45.61
N ASP A 754 -15.27 -27.44 46.10
CA ASP A 754 -15.30 -28.90 45.95
C ASP A 754 -15.43 -29.30 44.49
N PHE A 755 -16.26 -28.58 43.69
CA PHE A 755 -16.40 -28.79 42.25
C PHE A 755 -15.15 -28.39 41.51
N LYS A 756 -14.54 -27.22 41.84
CA LYS A 756 -13.26 -26.81 41.23
C LYS A 756 -12.21 -27.89 41.41
N LYS A 757 -12.04 -28.37 42.67
CA LYS A 757 -11.06 -29.40 42.95
C LYS A 757 -11.34 -30.71 42.21
N LEU A 758 -12.59 -31.14 42.13
CA LEU A 758 -12.97 -32.38 41.42
C LEU A 758 -12.59 -32.26 39.93
N PHE A 759 -12.99 -31.17 39.25
CA PHE A 759 -12.72 -31.00 37.85
C PHE A 759 -11.23 -30.84 37.54
N LEU A 760 -10.49 -30.08 38.35
CA LEU A 760 -9.04 -29.92 38.20
C LEU A 760 -8.30 -31.25 38.41
N ASP A 761 -8.63 -32.01 39.47
CA ASP A 761 -8.01 -33.32 39.71
C ASP A 761 -8.26 -34.31 38.54
N CYS A 762 -9.47 -34.28 37.97
CA CYS A 762 -9.80 -35.11 36.80
C CYS A 762 -9.08 -34.68 35.55
N ALA A 763 -9.03 -33.37 35.28
CA ALA A 763 -8.40 -32.81 34.10
C ALA A 763 -6.87 -33.01 34.08
N HIS A 764 -6.21 -32.74 35.22
CA HIS A 764 -4.78 -32.95 35.35
C HIS A 764 -4.40 -34.43 35.22
N LYS A 765 -5.15 -35.31 35.89
CA LYS A 765 -4.96 -36.75 35.77
C LYS A 765 -5.09 -37.20 34.30
N LYS A 766 -6.09 -36.72 33.58
CA LYS A 766 -6.30 -37.05 32.17
C LYS A 766 -5.17 -36.49 31.27
N PHE A 767 -4.66 -35.32 31.59
CA PHE A 767 -3.54 -34.70 30.90
C PHE A 767 -2.25 -35.52 31.13
N ASP A 768 -1.96 -35.92 32.36
CA ASP A 768 -0.76 -36.72 32.67
C ASP A 768 -0.84 -38.12 32.04
N GLU A 769 -2.00 -38.82 32.09
CA GLU A 769 -2.21 -40.09 31.41
C GLU A 769 -1.96 -39.98 29.89
N ARG A 770 -2.28 -38.88 29.29
CA ARG A 770 -2.00 -38.64 27.88
C ARG A 770 -0.51 -38.43 27.60
N LYS A 771 0.20 -37.71 28.48
CA LYS A 771 1.66 -37.56 28.40
C LYS A 771 2.37 -38.88 28.50
N GLU A 772 1.92 -39.75 29.43
CA GLU A 772 2.46 -41.10 29.57
C GLU A 772 2.20 -41.98 28.32
N LYS A 773 0.98 -41.84 27.76
CA LYS A 773 0.55 -42.64 26.60
C LYS A 773 1.26 -42.27 25.29
N TYR A 774 1.45 -40.99 25.00
CA TYR A 774 1.97 -40.53 23.72
C TYR A 774 3.45 -40.13 23.77
N GLY A 775 4.00 -39.88 24.93
CA GLY A 775 5.35 -39.38 25.16
C GLY A 775 5.45 -37.85 25.04
N ALA A 776 6.47 -37.28 25.68
CA ALA A 776 6.62 -35.84 25.84
C ALA A 776 6.78 -35.08 24.49
N GLU A 777 7.54 -35.66 23.54
CA GLU A 777 7.79 -35.01 22.26
C GLU A 777 6.54 -34.89 21.38
N ILE A 778 5.73 -35.98 21.28
CA ILE A 778 4.48 -36.00 20.53
C ILE A 778 3.44 -35.10 21.20
N MET A 779 3.44 -35.10 22.54
CA MET A 779 2.50 -34.26 23.29
C MET A 779 2.79 -32.76 23.12
N ALA A 780 4.05 -32.34 23.18
CA ALA A 780 4.45 -30.95 22.92
C ALA A 780 4.08 -30.49 21.50
N GLU A 781 4.26 -31.34 20.50
CA GLU A 781 3.85 -31.05 19.14
C GLU A 781 2.32 -30.98 18.99
N LEU A 782 1.57 -31.81 19.72
CA LEU A 782 0.11 -31.80 19.75
C LEU A 782 -0.41 -30.50 20.41
N GLU A 783 0.15 -30.13 21.56
CA GLU A 783 -0.16 -28.91 22.29
C GLU A 783 0.03 -27.69 21.41
N ARG A 784 1.19 -27.60 20.74
CA ARG A 784 1.51 -26.52 19.80
C ARG A 784 0.51 -26.44 18.65
N LYS A 785 0.21 -27.56 17.99
CA LYS A 785 -0.71 -27.61 16.84
C LYS A 785 -2.14 -27.27 17.22
N ILE A 786 -2.65 -27.78 18.34
CA ILE A 786 -4.00 -27.51 18.81
C ILE A 786 -4.14 -26.04 19.21
N LEU A 787 -3.17 -25.52 19.97
CA LEU A 787 -3.20 -24.13 20.42
C LEU A 787 -3.14 -23.16 19.22
N LEU A 788 -2.19 -23.34 18.28
CA LEU A 788 -2.09 -22.52 17.07
C LEU A 788 -3.37 -22.59 16.23
N ALA A 789 -3.95 -23.79 16.05
CA ALA A 789 -5.17 -23.95 15.26
C ALA A 789 -6.38 -23.22 15.88
N ASN A 790 -6.49 -23.20 17.22
CA ASN A 790 -7.54 -22.45 17.92
C ASN A 790 -7.28 -20.94 17.84
N VAL A 791 -6.06 -20.51 18.11
CA VAL A 791 -5.68 -19.08 18.00
C VAL A 791 -5.96 -18.57 16.59
N ASP A 792 -5.46 -19.24 15.54
CA ASP A 792 -5.60 -18.80 14.16
C ASP A 792 -7.08 -18.72 13.73
N ARG A 793 -7.86 -19.77 14.05
CA ARG A 793 -9.27 -19.82 13.69
C ARG A 793 -10.09 -18.73 14.39
N ARG A 794 -9.94 -18.60 15.72
CA ARG A 794 -10.70 -17.62 16.50
C ARG A 794 -10.31 -16.20 16.18
N TRP A 795 -9.03 -15.97 15.90
CA TRP A 795 -8.54 -14.66 15.46
C TRP A 795 -9.12 -14.25 14.09
N MET A 796 -9.19 -15.17 13.13
CA MET A 796 -9.83 -14.90 11.83
C MET A 796 -11.33 -14.60 11.98
N ASP A 797 -12.04 -15.35 12.83
CA ASP A 797 -13.45 -15.10 13.09
C ASP A 797 -13.63 -13.71 13.76
N HIS A 798 -12.78 -13.38 14.73
CA HIS A 798 -12.80 -12.10 15.44
C HIS A 798 -12.53 -10.90 14.52
N ILE A 799 -11.63 -11.02 13.53
CA ILE A 799 -11.40 -9.95 12.54
C ILE A 799 -12.70 -9.63 11.79
N ASP A 800 -13.44 -10.66 11.34
CA ASP A 800 -14.70 -10.47 10.65
C ASP A 800 -15.78 -9.84 11.56
N GLU A 801 -15.91 -10.33 12.79
CA GLU A 801 -16.85 -9.79 13.80
C GLU A 801 -16.55 -8.32 14.14
N MET A 802 -15.26 -7.95 14.20
CA MET A 802 -14.83 -6.56 14.42
C MET A 802 -15.12 -5.65 13.22
N GLU A 803 -15.08 -6.17 12.00
CA GLU A 803 -15.45 -5.43 10.80
C GLU A 803 -16.95 -5.17 10.77
N ASP A 804 -17.76 -6.16 11.14
CA ASP A 804 -19.20 -6.02 11.30
C ASP A 804 -19.56 -5.00 12.40
N LEU A 805 -18.89 -5.05 13.56
CA LEU A 805 -19.06 -4.06 14.64
C LEU A 805 -18.77 -2.65 14.15
N LYS A 806 -17.66 -2.46 13.42
CA LYS A 806 -17.26 -1.16 12.86
C LYS A 806 -18.32 -0.61 11.90
N GLY A 807 -18.95 -1.47 11.09
CA GLY A 807 -20.03 -1.09 10.19
C GLY A 807 -21.25 -0.50 10.90
N GLY A 808 -21.60 -1.05 12.08
CA GLY A 808 -22.78 -0.64 12.87
C GLY A 808 -22.52 0.43 13.93
N ILE A 809 -21.26 0.66 14.33
CA ILE A 809 -20.94 1.46 15.54
C ILE A 809 -21.37 2.93 15.46
N TYR A 810 -21.47 3.51 14.24
CA TYR A 810 -21.88 4.89 14.04
C TYR A 810 -23.32 5.16 14.51
N LEU A 811 -24.18 4.14 14.59
CA LEU A 811 -25.53 4.26 15.13
C LEU A 811 -25.51 4.67 16.61
N ARG A 812 -24.42 4.40 17.34
CA ARG A 812 -24.24 4.82 18.76
C ARG A 812 -24.18 6.34 18.92
N SER A 813 -23.81 7.09 17.86
CA SER A 813 -23.79 8.55 17.89
C SER A 813 -25.17 9.16 18.07
N TYR A 814 -26.25 8.50 17.66
CA TYR A 814 -27.62 8.93 17.94
C TYR A 814 -27.95 8.91 19.44
N GLY A 815 -27.28 8.02 20.20
CA GLY A 815 -27.32 7.95 21.66
C GLY A 815 -26.33 8.90 22.35
N GLN A 816 -25.71 9.87 21.65
CA GLN A 816 -24.70 10.81 22.14
C GLN A 816 -23.43 10.13 22.67
N GLN A 817 -23.14 8.91 22.24
CA GLN A 817 -21.90 8.22 22.52
C GLN A 817 -20.88 8.45 21.41
N ASP A 818 -19.61 8.64 21.80
CA ASP A 818 -18.52 8.71 20.83
C ASP A 818 -18.33 7.31 20.21
N PRO A 819 -18.43 7.17 18.87
CA PRO A 819 -18.31 5.87 18.20
C PRO A 819 -16.98 5.15 18.47
N VAL A 820 -15.87 5.88 18.62
CA VAL A 820 -14.56 5.29 18.90
C VAL A 820 -14.49 4.74 20.30
N VAL A 821 -15.10 5.44 21.28
CA VAL A 821 -15.17 4.97 22.68
C VAL A 821 -16.07 3.75 22.77
N ALA A 822 -17.24 3.78 22.14
CA ALA A 822 -18.16 2.63 22.08
C ALA A 822 -17.48 1.41 21.44
N PHE A 823 -16.82 1.60 20.28
CA PHE A 823 -16.06 0.55 19.60
C PHE A 823 -14.99 -0.06 20.50
N ARG A 824 -14.26 0.76 21.26
CA ARG A 824 -13.22 0.28 22.19
C ARG A 824 -13.79 -0.58 23.31
N LEU A 825 -14.94 -0.21 23.86
CA LEU A 825 -15.58 -0.97 24.95
C LEU A 825 -16.14 -2.30 24.43
N GLU A 826 -16.95 -2.25 23.36
CA GLU A 826 -17.56 -3.46 22.78
C GLU A 826 -16.48 -4.42 22.23
N SER A 827 -15.41 -3.91 21.63
CA SER A 827 -14.31 -4.73 21.15
C SER A 827 -13.50 -5.41 22.25
N PHE A 828 -13.45 -4.81 23.44
CA PHE A 828 -12.79 -5.42 24.59
C PHE A 828 -13.56 -6.65 25.07
N ASP A 829 -14.88 -6.52 25.18
CA ASP A 829 -15.74 -7.64 25.57
C ASP A 829 -15.65 -8.79 24.56
N MET A 830 -15.70 -8.48 23.24
CA MET A 830 -15.54 -9.49 22.17
C MET A 830 -14.16 -10.17 22.20
N PHE A 831 -13.10 -9.43 22.52
CA PHE A 831 -11.75 -9.98 22.63
C PHE A 831 -11.60 -10.92 23.82
N ASP A 832 -12.24 -10.60 24.95
CA ASP A 832 -12.28 -11.46 26.13
C ASP A 832 -13.07 -12.76 25.84
N GLU A 833 -14.20 -12.67 25.15
CA GLU A 833 -14.97 -13.83 24.69
C GLU A 833 -14.15 -14.71 23.73
N MET A 834 -13.45 -14.12 22.78
CA MET A 834 -12.53 -14.85 21.88
C MET A 834 -11.43 -15.55 22.67
N SER A 835 -10.82 -14.87 23.64
CA SER A 835 -9.76 -15.44 24.48
C SER A 835 -10.26 -16.62 25.30
N ALA A 836 -11.46 -16.52 25.86
CA ALA A 836 -12.11 -17.62 26.55
C ALA A 836 -12.41 -18.82 25.62
N ALA A 837 -12.85 -18.54 24.38
CA ALA A 837 -13.10 -19.56 23.37
C ALA A 837 -11.81 -20.26 22.89
N ILE A 838 -10.68 -19.55 22.80
CA ILE A 838 -9.36 -20.14 22.53
C ILE A 838 -8.98 -21.10 23.66
N CYS A 839 -9.17 -20.67 24.91
CA CYS A 839 -8.89 -21.49 26.08
C CYS A 839 -9.75 -22.76 26.09
N GLU A 840 -11.08 -22.64 25.93
CA GLU A 840 -12.02 -23.77 25.87
C GLU A 840 -11.68 -24.75 24.76
N GLY A 841 -11.45 -24.25 23.53
CA GLY A 841 -11.10 -25.06 22.36
C GLY A 841 -9.78 -25.81 22.54
N THR A 842 -8.80 -25.16 23.16
CA THR A 842 -7.47 -25.75 23.41
C THR A 842 -7.54 -26.82 24.48
N VAL A 843 -8.15 -26.55 25.64
CA VAL A 843 -8.30 -27.51 26.74
C VAL A 843 -9.09 -28.73 26.27
N THR A 844 -10.25 -28.51 25.63
CA THR A 844 -11.06 -29.60 25.10
C THR A 844 -10.30 -30.42 24.07
N GLY A 845 -9.61 -29.76 23.13
CA GLY A 845 -8.84 -30.42 22.08
C GLY A 845 -7.71 -31.28 22.65
N ILE A 846 -6.90 -30.73 23.58
CA ILE A 846 -5.80 -31.43 24.20
C ILE A 846 -6.29 -32.64 25.01
N LEU A 847 -7.39 -32.52 25.73
CA LEU A 847 -7.88 -33.60 26.58
C LEU A 847 -8.74 -34.66 25.87
N THR A 848 -9.24 -34.41 24.64
CA THR A 848 -10.14 -35.31 23.91
C THR A 848 -9.61 -35.88 22.61
N VAL A 849 -8.70 -35.20 21.88
CA VAL A 849 -8.19 -35.65 20.56
C VAL A 849 -7.50 -37.00 20.68
N ILE A 850 -7.85 -37.96 19.83
CA ILE A 850 -7.26 -39.31 19.76
C ILE A 850 -6.32 -39.33 18.53
N LEU A 851 -5.02 -39.55 18.77
CA LEU A 851 -4.04 -39.72 17.69
C LEU A 851 -4.18 -41.13 17.08
N ARG A 852 -4.39 -41.21 15.76
CA ARG A 852 -4.34 -42.45 15.01
C ARG A 852 -2.92 -42.70 14.52
N THR A 853 -2.32 -43.81 14.89
CA THR A 853 -0.90 -44.10 14.72
C THR A 853 -0.43 -44.48 13.31
N ASN A 854 -1.28 -44.40 12.26
CA ASN A 854 -0.90 -44.84 10.90
C ASN A 854 -1.43 -43.97 9.75
N GLU A 855 -1.87 -42.73 10.00
CA GLU A 855 -2.20 -41.81 8.93
C GLU A 855 -1.32 -40.57 9.07
N GLU A 856 -0.52 -40.28 8.04
CA GLU A 856 0.03 -38.95 7.88
C GLU A 856 -1.15 -37.96 7.95
N VAL A 857 -1.24 -37.20 9.02
CA VAL A 857 -2.22 -36.11 9.15
C VAL A 857 -1.79 -35.02 8.15
N LYS A 858 -2.21 -35.18 6.90
CA LYS A 858 -2.22 -34.06 5.97
C LYS A 858 -3.24 -33.05 6.51
N ARG A 859 -2.77 -31.94 7.06
CA ARG A 859 -3.63 -30.80 7.40
C ARG A 859 -4.26 -30.34 6.09
N GLU A 860 -5.58 -30.48 5.95
CA GLU A 860 -6.29 -29.76 4.93
C GLU A 860 -6.15 -28.27 5.27
N GLU A 861 -5.64 -27.48 4.34
CA GLU A 861 -5.64 -26.03 4.45
C GLU A 861 -7.09 -25.59 4.65
N GLN A 862 -7.43 -25.12 5.86
CA GLN A 862 -8.79 -24.65 6.19
C GLN A 862 -9.17 -23.41 5.37
N ALA A 863 -8.19 -22.69 4.82
CA ALA A 863 -8.43 -21.61 3.89
C ALA A 863 -7.31 -21.57 2.83
N LYS A 864 -7.69 -21.60 1.55
CA LYS A 864 -6.77 -21.32 0.46
C LYS A 864 -6.72 -19.81 0.25
N ILE A 865 -5.52 -19.25 0.21
CA ILE A 865 -5.30 -17.86 -0.16
C ILE A 865 -5.85 -17.69 -1.58
N THR A 866 -6.90 -16.89 -1.73
CA THR A 866 -7.55 -16.60 -3.03
C THR A 866 -7.10 -15.29 -3.64
N GLY A 867 -6.43 -14.44 -2.86
CA GLY A 867 -5.87 -13.18 -3.32
C GLY A 867 -5.14 -12.42 -2.21
N THR A 868 -4.23 -11.57 -2.62
CA THR A 868 -3.58 -10.58 -1.76
C THR A 868 -4.01 -9.20 -2.21
N SER A 869 -4.45 -8.32 -1.29
CA SER A 869 -4.78 -6.94 -1.63
C SER A 869 -3.64 -6.02 -1.22
N GLY A 870 -2.84 -5.63 -2.19
CA GLY A 870 -1.74 -4.68 -2.09
C GLY A 870 -1.43 -4.11 -3.47
N ALA A 871 -0.86 -2.91 -3.56
CA ALA A 871 -0.46 -2.35 -4.85
C ALA A 871 0.74 -3.15 -5.38
N THR A 872 0.51 -4.00 -6.40
CA THR A 872 1.59 -4.62 -7.15
C THR A 872 1.72 -3.95 -8.52
N ASP A 873 2.96 -3.72 -8.93
CA ASP A 873 3.27 -3.18 -10.26
C ASP A 873 2.90 -4.21 -11.34
N GLY A 874 2.21 -3.77 -12.38
CA GLY A 874 1.54 -4.60 -13.39
C GLY A 874 2.43 -5.39 -14.35
N SER A 875 3.59 -5.90 -13.93
CA SER A 875 4.58 -6.52 -14.82
C SER A 875 4.50 -8.05 -14.96
N GLU A 876 3.47 -8.72 -14.43
CA GLU A 876 3.37 -10.18 -14.57
C GLU A 876 2.90 -10.62 -15.96
N LYS A 877 3.81 -11.18 -16.73
CA LYS A 877 3.45 -12.16 -17.77
C LYS A 877 3.05 -13.47 -17.10
N LYS A 878 1.76 -13.78 -17.06
CA LYS A 878 1.27 -15.14 -16.73
C LYS A 878 2.05 -16.11 -17.62
N ARG A 879 2.92 -16.95 -17.04
CA ARG A 879 3.44 -18.12 -17.75
C ARG A 879 2.24 -18.95 -18.17
N PRO A 880 2.11 -19.36 -19.44
CA PRO A 880 1.02 -20.21 -19.85
C PRO A 880 1.14 -21.50 -19.04
N VAL A 881 0.17 -21.75 -18.17
CA VAL A 881 -0.04 -23.06 -17.57
C VAL A 881 -0.20 -24.00 -18.76
N LYS A 882 0.77 -24.90 -18.97
CA LYS A 882 0.61 -26.00 -19.91
C LYS A 882 -0.61 -26.77 -19.47
N LYS A 883 -1.79 -26.49 -20.07
CA LYS A 883 -2.92 -27.39 -19.99
C LYS A 883 -2.41 -28.72 -20.50
N GLU A 884 -2.47 -29.73 -19.66
CA GLU A 884 -2.27 -31.10 -20.12
C GLU A 884 -3.16 -31.30 -21.34
N LYS A 885 -2.55 -31.70 -22.44
CA LYS A 885 -3.28 -31.98 -23.70
C LYS A 885 -4.34 -33.01 -23.38
N LYS A 886 -5.61 -32.61 -23.36
CA LYS A 886 -6.72 -33.58 -23.34
C LYS A 886 -6.51 -34.52 -24.51
N ILE A 887 -6.38 -35.79 -24.23
CA ILE A 887 -6.19 -36.83 -25.24
C ILE A 887 -7.44 -36.83 -26.09
N GLY A 888 -7.29 -36.57 -27.38
CA GLY A 888 -8.39 -36.56 -28.30
C GLY A 888 -8.91 -37.99 -28.56
N ARG A 889 -10.20 -38.18 -28.81
CA ARG A 889 -10.83 -39.52 -29.04
C ARG A 889 -10.12 -40.37 -30.12
N ASN A 890 -9.40 -39.71 -31.03
CA ASN A 890 -8.67 -40.37 -32.14
C ASN A 890 -7.19 -40.54 -31.91
N ASP A 891 -6.64 -40.02 -30.80
CA ASP A 891 -5.23 -40.14 -30.48
C ASP A 891 -4.85 -41.55 -29.99
N PRO A 892 -3.59 -41.97 -30.07
CA PRO A 892 -3.12 -43.25 -29.54
C PRO A 892 -3.37 -43.31 -28.02
N CYS A 893 -3.87 -44.47 -27.54
CA CYS A 893 -4.18 -44.63 -26.13
C CYS A 893 -2.89 -44.62 -25.27
N PRO A 894 -2.84 -43.85 -24.19
CA PRO A 894 -1.64 -43.77 -23.35
C PRO A 894 -1.31 -45.07 -22.58
N CYS A 895 -2.22 -46.09 -22.60
CA CYS A 895 -1.97 -47.38 -21.99
C CYS A 895 -0.98 -48.27 -22.80
N GLY A 896 -0.45 -47.81 -23.93
CA GLY A 896 0.51 -48.57 -24.74
C GLY A 896 -0.12 -49.65 -25.63
N SER A 897 -1.45 -49.78 -25.73
CA SER A 897 -2.15 -50.81 -26.48
C SER A 897 -2.10 -50.66 -28.01
N GLY A 898 -1.57 -49.55 -28.53
CA GLY A 898 -1.54 -49.23 -29.97
C GLY A 898 -2.91 -48.91 -30.60
N LYS A 899 -4.00 -48.91 -29.81
CA LYS A 899 -5.35 -48.57 -30.25
C LYS A 899 -5.66 -47.09 -30.01
N LYS A 900 -6.61 -46.54 -30.81
CA LYS A 900 -7.12 -45.17 -30.57
C LYS A 900 -7.85 -45.10 -29.24
N TYR A 901 -7.76 -43.95 -28.52
CA TYR A 901 -8.31 -43.75 -27.18
C TYR A 901 -9.78 -44.17 -27.06
N LYS A 902 -10.63 -43.81 -28.02
CA LYS A 902 -12.05 -44.20 -28.10
C LYS A 902 -12.32 -45.69 -28.23
N HIS A 903 -11.32 -46.51 -28.59
CA HIS A 903 -11.42 -47.94 -28.74
C HIS A 903 -10.64 -48.71 -27.65
N CYS A 904 -10.18 -48.00 -26.61
CA CYS A 904 -9.44 -48.58 -25.51
C CYS A 904 -9.92 -47.96 -24.18
N CYS A 905 -9.13 -47.17 -23.47
CA CYS A 905 -9.46 -46.63 -22.15
C CYS A 905 -10.56 -45.55 -22.17
N GLY A 906 -10.87 -44.93 -23.31
CA GLY A 906 -11.97 -43.97 -23.49
C GLY A 906 -13.21 -44.59 -24.22
N LYS A 907 -13.48 -45.88 -24.01
CA LYS A 907 -14.61 -46.58 -24.65
C LYS A 907 -15.96 -46.26 -23.98
N ASP A 908 -15.92 -45.88 -22.72
CA ASP A 908 -17.09 -45.62 -21.89
C ASP A 908 -17.26 -44.11 -21.55
N GLU A 909 -16.42 -43.23 -22.14
CA GLU A 909 -16.54 -41.75 -22.20
C GLU A 909 -17.07 -41.36 -23.60
#